data_39d92063339fbfe48636a581cfeac2f8
#
_entry.id   39d92063339fbfe48636a581cfeac2f8
#
_cell.length_a   1.000
_cell.length_b   1.000
_cell.length_c   1.000
_cell.angle_alpha   90.00
_cell.angle_beta   90.00
_cell.angle_gamma   90.00
#
_symmetry.space_group_name_H-M   'P 1'
#
loop_
_entity.id
_entity.type
_entity.pdbx_description
1 polymer ?
#
loop_
_entity_poly.entity_id
_entity_poly.type
_entity_poly.pdbx_seq_one_letter_code
_entity_poly.pdbx_strand_id
1 'polypeptide(L)'
;MKEFYISVESLGNDIVERYIDSTGEERMRRVPYSPVMFSHCMEETKYKDIYGKYCKKNTFPTMKDARDWMRRMEDMGMEAMGMDDFKLAYISDTYGSEIVYNKKFIRIANCDIEVTASQFPDPMKAEYEIDAITHYDSVDDKFYVFDLLHSLYGSVSEWDKKLAARLDSEGGDEVPQHILDRVVYMPFNSEKEMMLEYINLWEQKCPAIFTGWNIEGFDIPYIMNRVKQILGERVMKRFSPLNKVSSKIITNMYGDKEIYSIMGVTILDYMDLYKKFSFTNQPTYKLDFIAYYETKKGKLAYDGPINKLRETNHQRYISYNIIDVESVQAIDAVRGFIDLAISMSYYAKMPYQGVMSPIKTWDAIIFNSLKEQDKVIPQSRSHVKQSYPGAYVKEPVPAAYRYIMSFDLTSLYPSIIRQVNISPETIVGQFKLHPLGEYINKTAPRPSDEYSCSPNGWMYRKDVDGVIPVEIAKVFYQRKEWKNKMMGAKRNQELIKKVLNDKKFGTIDKFAEVNVYEDFSDDMKAELLTYTEECLDKLMFECKHAEILGNTNQLNRKILINSLYGALGNIYFRYYDLRNASAITLFGQMAIQWIERKVNEYLNKVCGTEGHSFVVAGDTDSIYVCVDKVIEKVGLERFKETNDLVEFLNQFGKKKMEPWIDQSYREMCEYMNNKEHLMFMDREAISCPPLGSNGIGGFWKAKKRYALNVYDMEGTRYAEPHLKIMGMETQQSSTPTAVQNALEESIRRMLQEGEESLQQYYKQFESEYRELDYKVIAEVKTANNIGKYDDGAGYPDKGTPYHVKGALAYNRATAGFEGITPIMEGEKVMVIPLREGNPYGEKCMAWPSGTELPQEIRQEVLVWLDHSVLFQKSFVKPLTGMSEAAGLDYEEKSSLLDMFDF
;
A
#
# COMPACT_ATOMS: atom_id res chain seq x y z
N MET A 1 23.61 14.76 20.34
CA MET A 1 22.90 13.78 19.48
C MET A 1 23.90 12.68 19.08
N LYS A 2 23.48 11.46 18.79
CA LYS A 2 24.39 10.47 18.18
C LYS A 2 24.44 10.73 16.66
N GLU A 3 25.59 10.46 16.03
CA GLU A 3 25.70 10.57 14.57
C GLU A 3 24.85 9.47 13.87
N PHE A 4 24.33 9.80 12.69
CA PHE A 4 23.57 8.88 11.86
C PHE A 4 23.80 9.20 10.37
N TYR A 5 23.85 8.18 9.53
CA TYR A 5 24.03 8.34 8.08
C TYR A 5 22.76 8.91 7.42
N ILE A 6 22.94 9.64 6.32
CA ILE A 6 21.86 10.05 5.42
C ILE A 6 22.07 9.53 3.99
N SER A 7 23.29 9.10 3.66
CA SER A 7 23.59 8.37 2.41
C SER A 7 24.88 7.58 2.59
N VAL A 8 24.92 6.36 2.05
CA VAL A 8 26.11 5.50 2.02
C VAL A 8 26.29 4.94 0.63
N GLU A 9 27.41 5.26 -0.01
CA GLU A 9 27.69 4.87 -1.40
C GLU A 9 29.04 4.21 -1.55
N SER A 10 29.17 3.34 -2.56
CA SER A 10 30.45 2.73 -2.92
C SER A 10 31.09 3.49 -4.07
N LEU A 11 32.30 4.00 -3.86
CA LEU A 11 33.08 4.74 -4.85
C LEU A 11 34.44 4.09 -5.06
N GLY A 12 34.53 3.22 -6.07
CA GLY A 12 35.72 2.40 -6.28
C GLY A 12 35.90 1.37 -5.17
N ASN A 13 36.98 1.51 -4.37
CA ASN A 13 37.24 0.66 -3.20
C ASN A 13 36.90 1.35 -1.87
N ASP A 14 36.35 2.55 -1.93
CA ASP A 14 36.00 3.32 -0.75
C ASP A 14 34.48 3.37 -0.56
N ILE A 15 34.06 3.51 0.69
CA ILE A 15 32.71 3.95 1.04
C ILE A 15 32.74 5.47 1.20
N VAL A 16 31.78 6.14 0.59
CA VAL A 16 31.51 7.55 0.82
C VAL A 16 30.19 7.65 1.56
N GLU A 17 30.25 8.31 2.70
CA GLU A 17 29.11 8.48 3.57
C GLU A 17 28.82 9.95 3.80
N ARG A 18 27.55 10.35 3.61
CA ARG A 18 26.99 11.58 4.15
C ARG A 18 26.29 11.24 5.46
N TYR A 19 26.56 12.01 6.49
CA TYR A 19 26.02 11.77 7.84
C TYR A 19 25.77 13.08 8.59
N ILE A 20 24.89 13.01 9.56
CA ILE A 20 24.67 14.11 10.52
C ILE A 20 25.53 13.83 11.75
N ASP A 21 26.36 14.78 12.12
CA ASP A 21 27.24 14.64 13.27
C ASP A 21 26.53 14.93 14.62
N SER A 22 27.23 14.83 15.71
CA SER A 22 26.69 15.05 17.07
C SER A 22 26.18 16.48 17.30
N THR A 23 26.61 17.45 16.49
CA THR A 23 26.18 18.85 16.57
C THR A 23 24.94 19.13 15.72
N GLY A 24 24.57 18.22 14.85
CA GLY A 24 23.47 18.38 13.90
C GLY A 24 23.90 18.92 12.54
N GLU A 25 25.21 19.01 12.29
CA GLU A 25 25.71 19.44 10.98
C GLU A 25 25.90 18.24 10.04
N GLU A 26 25.59 18.45 8.77
CA GLU A 26 25.89 17.48 7.73
C GLU A 26 27.38 17.44 7.44
N ARG A 27 27.91 16.23 7.39
CA ARG A 27 29.31 15.94 7.07
C ARG A 27 29.42 14.86 6.01
N MET A 28 30.55 14.82 5.33
CA MET A 28 30.91 13.79 4.40
C MET A 28 32.27 13.20 4.77
N ARG A 29 32.33 11.86 4.75
CA ARG A 29 33.60 11.14 4.92
C ARG A 29 33.79 10.10 3.84
N ARG A 30 35.04 9.93 3.41
CA ARG A 30 35.44 8.87 2.49
C ARG A 30 36.38 7.94 3.23
N VAL A 31 35.96 6.66 3.28
CA VAL A 31 36.63 5.65 4.11
C VAL A 31 37.03 4.48 3.23
N PRO A 32 38.33 4.10 3.15
CA PRO A 32 38.75 2.82 2.61
C PRO A 32 38.06 1.70 3.38
N TYR A 33 37.36 0.82 2.66
CA TYR A 33 36.63 -0.26 3.32
C TYR A 33 37.29 -1.62 3.09
N SER A 34 37.55 -2.32 4.19
CA SER A 34 38.15 -3.65 4.22
C SER A 34 37.09 -4.71 4.50
N PRO A 35 36.46 -5.29 3.46
CA PRO A 35 35.39 -6.25 3.62
C PRO A 35 35.82 -7.51 4.35
N VAL A 36 34.88 -8.08 5.10
CA VAL A 36 35.01 -9.38 5.76
C VAL A 36 34.09 -10.37 5.11
N MET A 37 34.68 -11.47 4.60
CA MET A 37 33.96 -12.61 4.06
C MET A 37 34.38 -13.88 4.80
N PHE A 38 33.67 -14.97 4.61
CA PHE A 38 33.88 -16.21 5.32
C PHE A 38 33.90 -17.39 4.36
N SER A 39 34.66 -18.42 4.75
CA SER A 39 34.67 -19.76 4.10
C SER A 39 34.59 -20.83 5.16
N HIS A 40 34.06 -22.00 4.83
CA HIS A 40 34.10 -23.14 5.74
C HIS A 40 35.53 -23.53 6.09
N CYS A 41 35.76 -24.03 7.29
CA CYS A 41 37.05 -24.58 7.74
C CYS A 41 36.84 -25.79 8.66
N MET A 42 37.89 -26.59 8.81
CA MET A 42 37.88 -27.74 9.73
C MET A 42 38.30 -27.37 11.14
N GLU A 43 39.00 -26.25 11.29
CA GLU A 43 39.48 -25.77 12.58
C GLU A 43 38.34 -25.12 13.37
N GLU A 44 38.33 -25.29 14.69
CA GLU A 44 37.38 -24.65 15.57
C GLU A 44 37.67 -23.17 15.63
N THR A 45 36.65 -22.39 15.34
CA THR A 45 36.64 -20.93 15.41
C THR A 45 35.42 -20.44 16.17
N LYS A 46 35.37 -19.15 16.57
CA LYS A 46 34.19 -18.57 17.15
C LYS A 46 33.04 -18.36 16.14
N TYR A 47 33.37 -18.32 14.85
CA TYR A 47 32.40 -18.11 13.79
C TYR A 47 31.83 -19.44 13.31
N LYS A 48 30.49 -19.50 13.24
CA LYS A 48 29.76 -20.64 12.70
C LYS A 48 28.72 -20.16 11.69
N ASP A 49 28.48 -20.94 10.66
CA ASP A 49 27.32 -20.70 9.81
C ASP A 49 26.02 -21.05 10.55
N ILE A 50 24.87 -20.79 9.88
CA ILE A 50 23.55 -21.10 10.45
C ILE A 50 23.35 -22.61 10.71
N TYR A 51 24.12 -23.48 10.05
CA TYR A 51 24.09 -24.95 10.24
C TYR A 51 25.07 -25.44 11.33
N GLY A 52 25.80 -24.52 11.95
CA GLY A 52 26.75 -24.83 13.01
C GLY A 52 28.15 -25.22 12.54
N LYS A 53 28.46 -25.16 11.24
CA LYS A 53 29.80 -25.44 10.70
C LYS A 53 30.76 -24.30 10.98
N TYR A 54 31.98 -24.61 11.33
CA TYR A 54 33.01 -23.62 11.59
C TYR A 54 33.39 -22.81 10.34
N CYS A 55 33.58 -21.52 10.51
CA CYS A 55 33.89 -20.58 9.45
C CYS A 55 35.17 -19.82 9.75
N LYS A 56 36.05 -19.73 8.75
CA LYS A 56 37.26 -18.90 8.78
C LYS A 56 36.89 -17.47 8.30
N LYS A 57 37.29 -16.49 9.11
CA LYS A 57 37.20 -15.08 8.76
C LYS A 57 38.30 -14.70 7.78
N ASN A 58 37.96 -14.15 6.63
CA ASN A 58 38.86 -13.61 5.64
C ASN A 58 38.62 -12.09 5.51
N THR A 59 39.64 -11.28 5.80
CA THR A 59 39.59 -9.83 5.67
C THR A 59 40.35 -9.40 4.43
N PHE A 60 39.81 -8.54 3.62
CA PHE A 60 40.40 -8.10 2.36
C PHE A 60 40.81 -6.64 2.44
N PRO A 61 41.95 -6.26 1.84
CA PRO A 61 42.40 -4.87 1.81
C PRO A 61 41.42 -3.95 1.09
N THR A 62 40.78 -4.46 0.02
CA THR A 62 39.85 -3.68 -0.79
C THR A 62 38.58 -4.44 -1.15
N MET A 63 37.52 -3.72 -1.50
CA MET A 63 36.28 -4.30 -2.01
C MET A 63 36.48 -5.09 -3.30
N LYS A 64 37.46 -4.70 -4.13
CA LYS A 64 37.82 -5.44 -5.35
C LYS A 64 38.41 -6.80 -5.01
N ASP A 65 39.35 -6.85 -4.07
CA ASP A 65 39.97 -8.11 -3.67
C ASP A 65 38.94 -9.11 -3.11
N ALA A 66 37.98 -8.60 -2.33
CA ALA A 66 36.90 -9.42 -1.82
C ALA A 66 36.03 -9.99 -2.96
N ARG A 67 35.63 -9.16 -3.94
CA ARG A 67 34.84 -9.63 -5.11
C ARG A 67 35.60 -10.63 -5.96
N ASP A 68 36.89 -10.39 -6.18
CA ASP A 68 37.73 -11.30 -6.94
C ASP A 68 37.97 -12.66 -6.20
N TRP A 69 38.02 -12.60 -4.85
CA TRP A 69 38.04 -13.82 -4.04
C TRP A 69 36.70 -14.56 -4.10
N MET A 70 35.56 -13.86 -4.01
CA MET A 70 34.25 -14.50 -4.11
C MET A 70 34.08 -15.24 -5.45
N ARG A 71 34.48 -14.63 -6.57
CA ARG A 71 34.47 -15.31 -7.89
C ARG A 71 35.33 -16.56 -7.92
N ARG A 72 36.55 -16.46 -7.40
CA ARG A 72 37.44 -17.68 -7.32
C ARG A 72 36.84 -18.79 -6.47
N MET A 73 36.16 -18.46 -5.37
CA MET A 73 35.48 -19.46 -4.55
C MET A 73 34.33 -20.11 -5.34
N GLU A 74 33.56 -19.32 -6.07
CA GLU A 74 32.46 -19.79 -6.92
C GLU A 74 33.01 -20.71 -8.06
N ASP A 75 34.07 -20.29 -8.74
CA ASP A 75 34.76 -21.09 -9.78
C ASP A 75 35.26 -22.43 -9.25
N MET A 76 35.67 -22.52 -7.99
CA MET A 76 36.10 -23.74 -7.31
C MET A 76 34.94 -24.56 -6.75
N GLY A 77 33.69 -24.12 -6.92
CA GLY A 77 32.51 -24.76 -6.30
C GLY A 77 32.44 -24.62 -4.78
N MET A 78 33.17 -23.66 -4.20
CA MET A 78 33.22 -23.41 -2.77
C MET A 78 32.32 -22.22 -2.41
N GLU A 79 31.82 -22.21 -1.19
CA GLU A 79 30.93 -21.09 -0.72
C GLU A 79 31.73 -19.90 -0.20
N ALA A 80 31.42 -18.72 -0.74
CA ALA A 80 31.88 -17.45 -0.21
C ALA A 80 30.73 -16.80 0.59
N MET A 81 30.79 -16.93 1.91
CA MET A 81 29.73 -16.50 2.82
C MET A 81 29.97 -15.08 3.35
N GLY A 82 28.92 -14.44 3.82
CA GLY A 82 28.96 -13.07 4.37
C GLY A 82 28.16 -12.08 3.53
N MET A 83 28.12 -10.80 3.96
CA MET A 83 27.38 -9.74 3.27
C MET A 83 28.17 -9.22 2.07
N ASP A 84 27.65 -9.45 0.89
CA ASP A 84 28.20 -9.05 -0.41
C ASP A 84 27.80 -7.64 -0.86
N ASP A 85 26.74 -7.06 -0.27
CA ASP A 85 26.47 -5.62 -0.34
C ASP A 85 27.32 -4.88 0.72
N PHE A 86 28.47 -4.38 0.28
CA PHE A 86 29.43 -3.76 1.19
C PHE A 86 28.93 -2.45 1.81
N LYS A 87 27.88 -1.82 1.28
CA LYS A 87 27.22 -0.68 1.93
C LYS A 87 26.47 -1.13 3.19
N LEU A 88 25.74 -2.23 3.10
CA LEU A 88 25.08 -2.84 4.27
C LEU A 88 26.10 -3.30 5.31
N ALA A 89 27.17 -3.96 4.87
CA ALA A 89 28.24 -4.39 5.76
C ALA A 89 28.87 -3.21 6.50
N TYR A 90 29.19 -2.13 5.79
CA TYR A 90 29.75 -0.91 6.37
C TYR A 90 28.81 -0.26 7.39
N ILE A 91 27.53 -0.08 7.05
CA ILE A 91 26.52 0.49 7.97
C ILE A 91 26.44 -0.36 9.24
N SER A 92 26.42 -1.68 9.10
CA SER A 92 26.40 -2.61 10.23
C SER A 92 27.69 -2.61 11.04
N ASP A 93 28.85 -2.31 10.44
CA ASP A 93 30.15 -2.21 11.14
C ASP A 93 30.27 -0.89 11.90
N THR A 94 29.70 0.19 11.33
CA THR A 94 29.88 1.55 11.83
C THR A 94 28.87 1.92 12.89
N TYR A 95 27.63 1.50 12.72
CA TYR A 95 26.49 1.88 13.57
C TYR A 95 26.11 0.73 14.52
N GLY A 96 25.90 1.06 15.79
CA GLY A 96 25.53 0.10 16.84
C GLY A 96 24.20 -0.61 16.60
N SER A 97 23.69 -1.28 17.63
CA SER A 97 22.46 -2.07 17.55
C SER A 97 21.24 -1.22 17.17
N GLU A 98 21.17 0.01 17.62
CA GLU A 98 20.09 0.95 17.31
C GLU A 98 20.64 2.28 16.79
N ILE A 99 20.08 2.74 15.66
CA ILE A 99 20.38 4.04 15.07
C ILE A 99 19.31 5.03 15.52
N VAL A 100 19.71 5.95 16.39
CA VAL A 100 18.85 7.05 16.84
C VAL A 100 19.04 8.23 15.90
N TYR A 101 18.01 8.59 15.18
CA TYR A 101 18.04 9.69 14.22
C TYR A 101 17.04 10.79 14.56
N ASN A 102 17.23 11.97 13.97
CA ASN A 102 16.26 13.06 14.06
C ASN A 102 15.95 13.55 12.63
N LYS A 103 14.71 13.32 12.19
CA LYS A 103 14.23 13.67 10.85
C LYS A 103 14.46 15.15 10.49
N LYS A 104 14.42 16.08 11.46
CA LYS A 104 14.63 17.51 11.22
C LYS A 104 15.95 17.84 10.54
N PHE A 105 16.96 16.98 10.67
CA PHE A 105 18.27 17.16 10.03
C PHE A 105 18.39 16.41 8.70
N ILE A 106 17.37 15.60 8.31
CA ILE A 106 17.35 14.90 7.03
C ILE A 106 16.68 15.82 6.01
N ARG A 107 17.47 16.41 5.12
CA ARG A 107 16.94 17.28 4.07
C ARG A 107 16.20 16.48 3.03
N ILE A 108 14.92 16.76 2.88
CA ILE A 108 14.03 16.16 1.90
C ILE A 108 13.63 17.25 0.92
N ALA A 109 13.87 17.03 -0.36
CA ALA A 109 13.41 17.92 -1.42
C ALA A 109 12.26 17.28 -2.17
N ASN A 110 11.20 18.04 -2.42
CA ASN A 110 10.07 17.67 -3.25
C ASN A 110 10.00 18.64 -4.44
N CYS A 111 9.88 18.12 -5.65
CA CYS A 111 9.97 18.91 -6.86
C CYS A 111 8.92 18.51 -7.88
N ASP A 112 8.53 19.49 -8.68
CA ASP A 112 7.70 19.34 -9.86
C ASP A 112 8.13 20.35 -10.91
N ILE A 113 8.10 19.97 -12.21
CA ILE A 113 8.45 20.84 -13.32
C ILE A 113 7.29 20.99 -14.30
N GLU A 114 7.23 22.17 -14.94
CA GLU A 114 6.31 22.41 -16.03
C GLU A 114 7.08 22.62 -17.33
N VAL A 115 6.58 22.00 -18.38
CA VAL A 115 7.15 22.08 -19.73
C VAL A 115 6.04 22.38 -20.71
N THR A 116 6.07 23.56 -21.34
CA THR A 116 5.08 23.91 -22.35
C THR A 116 5.49 23.36 -23.71
N ALA A 117 4.72 22.43 -24.20
CA ALA A 117 4.96 21.77 -25.47
C ALA A 117 3.64 21.61 -26.25
N SER A 118 3.74 21.55 -27.59
CA SER A 118 2.59 21.25 -28.45
C SER A 118 2.14 19.79 -28.41
N GLN A 119 3.02 18.90 -27.94
CA GLN A 119 2.80 17.47 -27.74
C GLN A 119 3.31 17.09 -26.36
N PHE A 120 2.96 15.89 -25.87
CA PHE A 120 3.51 15.41 -24.61
C PHE A 120 5.04 15.34 -24.69
N PRO A 121 5.77 16.07 -23.83
CA PRO A 121 7.21 16.16 -23.90
C PRO A 121 7.88 14.84 -23.51
N ASP A 122 8.70 14.29 -24.40
CA ASP A 122 9.47 13.06 -24.17
C ASP A 122 10.64 13.35 -23.22
N PRO A 123 10.69 12.79 -22.02
CA PRO A 123 11.75 13.06 -21.05
C PRO A 123 13.12 12.54 -21.50
N MET A 124 13.18 11.55 -22.39
CA MET A 124 14.45 11.07 -22.95
C MET A 124 15.03 12.04 -23.99
N LYS A 125 14.17 12.77 -24.68
CA LYS A 125 14.59 13.78 -25.68
C LYS A 125 14.75 15.15 -25.07
N ALA A 126 13.89 15.56 -24.13
CA ALA A 126 13.87 16.86 -23.47
C ALA A 126 14.03 18.06 -24.44
N GLU A 127 13.22 18.04 -25.51
CA GLU A 127 13.36 18.98 -26.64
C GLU A 127 12.91 20.41 -26.31
N TYR A 128 11.92 20.54 -25.39
CA TYR A 128 11.31 21.82 -25.02
C TYR A 128 11.97 22.43 -23.78
N GLU A 129 11.84 23.75 -23.62
CA GLU A 129 12.31 24.45 -22.44
C GLU A 129 11.52 24.06 -21.20
N ILE A 130 12.20 24.01 -20.05
CA ILE A 130 11.53 23.93 -18.75
C ILE A 130 11.06 25.33 -18.39
N ASP A 131 9.76 25.48 -18.22
CA ASP A 131 9.14 26.77 -17.99
C ASP A 131 9.07 27.17 -16.53
N ALA A 132 8.85 26.20 -15.67
CA ALA A 132 8.80 26.41 -14.23
C ALA A 132 9.40 25.20 -13.48
N ILE A 133 10.02 25.48 -12.34
CA ILE A 133 10.47 24.47 -11.37
C ILE A 133 10.00 24.94 -10.00
N THR A 134 9.18 24.16 -9.32
CA THR A 134 8.92 24.36 -7.90
C THR A 134 9.66 23.32 -7.09
N HIS A 135 10.57 23.77 -6.22
CA HIS A 135 11.36 22.94 -5.35
C HIS A 135 11.09 23.28 -3.88
N TYR A 136 10.48 22.38 -3.15
CA TYR A 136 10.32 22.51 -1.70
C TYR A 136 11.48 21.88 -0.97
N ASP A 137 11.97 22.58 0.04
CA ASP A 137 13.03 22.14 0.95
C ASP A 137 12.49 22.00 2.37
N SER A 138 12.60 20.80 2.94
CA SER A 138 12.01 20.47 4.25
C SER A 138 12.76 21.08 5.44
N VAL A 139 14.04 21.43 5.29
CA VAL A 139 14.84 22.02 6.37
C VAL A 139 14.60 23.52 6.47
N ASP A 140 14.53 24.17 5.31
CA ASP A 140 14.23 25.61 5.22
C ASP A 140 12.73 25.90 5.35
N ASP A 141 11.89 24.90 5.12
CA ASP A 141 10.43 25.01 4.99
C ASP A 141 10.03 26.09 3.96
N LYS A 142 10.65 26.01 2.75
CA LYS A 142 10.46 26.98 1.66
C LYS A 142 10.18 26.30 0.33
N PHE A 143 9.32 26.95 -0.47
CA PHE A 143 9.09 26.64 -1.88
C PHE A 143 9.94 27.61 -2.71
N TYR A 144 10.98 27.13 -3.36
CA TYR A 144 11.78 27.87 -4.31
C TYR A 144 11.19 27.70 -5.69
N VAL A 145 10.63 28.76 -6.25
CA VAL A 145 9.90 28.77 -7.50
C VAL A 145 10.73 29.47 -8.57
N PHE A 146 11.21 28.73 -9.51
CA PHE A 146 11.97 29.20 -10.67
C PHE A 146 11.00 29.35 -11.84
N ASP A 147 10.92 30.53 -12.42
CA ASP A 147 9.97 30.87 -13.47
C ASP A 147 10.69 31.48 -14.67
N LEU A 148 10.52 30.86 -15.84
CA LEU A 148 11.08 31.35 -17.09
C LEU A 148 10.12 32.31 -17.77
N LEU A 149 10.34 33.62 -17.61
CA LEU A 149 9.49 34.66 -18.19
C LEU A 149 9.64 34.78 -19.72
N HIS A 150 10.85 34.58 -20.23
CA HIS A 150 11.09 34.58 -21.67
C HIS A 150 10.79 33.20 -22.23
N SER A 151 9.75 33.10 -23.07
CA SER A 151 9.37 31.86 -23.70
C SER A 151 9.08 32.03 -25.18
N LEU A 152 9.03 30.93 -25.91
CA LEU A 152 8.59 30.88 -27.31
C LEU A 152 7.13 31.38 -27.48
N TYR A 153 6.36 31.48 -26.43
CA TYR A 153 4.95 31.87 -26.42
C TYR A 153 4.71 33.36 -26.09
N GLY A 154 5.75 34.21 -26.11
CA GLY A 154 5.63 35.63 -25.87
C GLY A 154 6.05 36.10 -24.46
N SER A 155 5.88 37.39 -24.17
CA SER A 155 6.19 37.93 -22.85
C SER A 155 5.07 37.67 -21.90
N VAL A 156 5.35 36.92 -20.83
CA VAL A 156 4.43 36.69 -19.70
C VAL A 156 4.73 37.66 -18.57
N SER A 157 3.73 38.00 -17.78
CA SER A 157 3.92 38.86 -16.61
C SER A 157 4.53 38.06 -15.47
N GLU A 158 5.37 38.73 -14.67
CA GLU A 158 5.93 38.15 -13.46
C GLU A 158 4.81 37.71 -12.49
N TRP A 159 4.98 36.56 -11.84
CA TRP A 159 4.04 36.06 -10.85
C TRP A 159 4.01 36.92 -9.57
N ASP A 160 2.84 37.30 -9.11
CA ASP A 160 2.64 38.13 -7.93
C ASP A 160 1.85 37.39 -6.85
N LYS A 161 2.43 37.24 -5.65
CA LYS A 161 1.79 36.64 -4.49
C LYS A 161 0.42 37.26 -4.13
N LYS A 162 0.27 38.59 -4.32
CA LYS A 162 -0.98 39.28 -4.02
C LYS A 162 -2.08 38.95 -5.01
N LEU A 163 -1.74 38.74 -6.28
CA LEU A 163 -2.68 38.25 -7.28
C LEU A 163 -3.03 36.78 -7.03
N ALA A 164 -2.05 35.96 -6.69
CA ALA A 164 -2.26 34.55 -6.34
C ALA A 164 -3.21 34.39 -5.12
N ALA A 165 -3.15 35.30 -4.15
CA ALA A 165 -4.05 35.33 -3.00
C ALA A 165 -5.46 35.90 -3.32
N ARG A 166 -5.65 36.62 -4.43
CA ARG A 166 -6.93 37.23 -4.81
C ARG A 166 -7.79 36.39 -5.74
N LEU A 167 -7.27 35.34 -6.32
CA LEU A 167 -8.02 34.48 -7.24
C LEU A 167 -9.22 33.77 -6.61
N ASP A 168 -9.47 34.03 -5.33
CA ASP A 168 -10.49 33.44 -4.48
C ASP A 168 -11.88 34.09 -4.51
N SER A 169 -12.00 35.26 -5.03
CA SER A 169 -13.26 35.99 -4.90
C SER A 169 -14.39 35.48 -5.81
N GLU A 170 -14.11 34.53 -6.70
CA GLU A 170 -15.07 34.02 -7.69
C GLU A 170 -15.32 32.50 -7.68
N GLY A 171 -14.89 31.78 -6.65
CA GLY A 171 -15.22 30.36 -6.55
C GLY A 171 -14.10 29.37 -6.15
N GLY A 172 -13.20 29.77 -5.28
CA GLY A 172 -12.63 28.84 -4.31
C GLY A 172 -11.43 27.98 -4.73
N ASP A 173 -10.42 28.50 -5.41
CA ASP A 173 -9.15 27.75 -5.61
C ASP A 173 -7.93 28.67 -5.41
N GLU A 174 -7.68 29.06 -4.14
CA GLU A 174 -6.52 29.88 -3.76
C GLU A 174 -5.29 29.04 -3.44
N VAL A 175 -4.12 29.62 -3.69
CA VAL A 175 -2.91 29.18 -2.97
C VAL A 175 -3.06 29.66 -1.53
N PRO A 176 -3.16 28.75 -0.54
CA PRO A 176 -3.36 29.13 0.85
C PRO A 176 -2.27 30.08 1.35
N GLN A 177 -2.63 31.08 2.15
CA GLN A 177 -1.69 32.09 2.64
C GLN A 177 -0.44 31.49 3.32
N HIS A 178 -0.61 30.42 4.09
CA HIS A 178 0.50 29.74 4.76
C HIS A 178 1.51 29.09 3.79
N ILE A 179 1.09 28.80 2.54
CA ILE A 179 2.00 28.36 1.47
C ILE A 179 2.69 29.56 0.86
N LEU A 180 1.92 30.61 0.53
CA LEU A 180 2.47 31.84 -0.04
C LEU A 180 3.55 32.49 0.84
N ASP A 181 3.42 32.43 2.17
CA ASP A 181 4.40 32.94 3.12
C ASP A 181 5.74 32.19 3.04
N ARG A 182 5.74 30.98 2.52
CA ARG A 182 6.92 30.12 2.35
C ARG A 182 7.51 30.18 0.95
N VAL A 183 6.87 30.83 -0.02
CA VAL A 183 7.35 30.91 -1.41
C VAL A 183 8.49 31.92 -1.54
N VAL A 184 9.57 31.50 -2.15
CA VAL A 184 10.69 32.33 -2.66
C VAL A 184 10.61 32.27 -4.19
N TYR A 185 10.08 33.33 -4.78
CA TYR A 185 9.90 33.42 -6.21
C TYR A 185 11.15 34.02 -6.90
N MET A 186 11.59 33.39 -7.99
CA MET A 186 12.79 33.74 -8.74
C MET A 186 12.47 33.71 -10.25
N PRO A 187 12.27 34.90 -10.88
CA PRO A 187 12.03 35.00 -12.32
C PRO A 187 13.35 35.07 -13.11
N PHE A 188 13.34 34.46 -14.31
CA PHE A 188 14.47 34.42 -15.24
C PHE A 188 14.02 34.74 -16.67
N ASN A 189 14.92 35.35 -17.43
CA ASN A 189 14.70 35.63 -18.85
C ASN A 189 15.46 34.64 -19.77
N SER A 190 16.13 33.65 -19.19
CA SER A 190 16.90 32.62 -19.89
C SER A 190 16.81 31.30 -19.16
N GLU A 191 16.41 30.26 -19.86
CA GLU A 191 16.41 28.90 -19.30
C GLU A 191 17.82 28.49 -18.81
N LYS A 192 18.85 28.88 -19.55
CA LYS A 192 20.23 28.58 -19.17
C LYS A 192 20.60 29.18 -17.79
N GLU A 193 20.20 30.42 -17.53
CA GLU A 193 20.43 31.11 -16.26
C GLU A 193 19.59 30.47 -15.15
N MET A 194 18.32 30.19 -15.41
CA MET A 194 17.41 29.51 -14.51
C MET A 194 17.95 28.14 -14.07
N MET A 195 18.39 27.33 -15.02
CA MET A 195 18.93 25.99 -14.71
C MET A 195 20.27 26.06 -13.97
N LEU A 196 21.12 27.04 -14.26
CA LEU A 196 22.35 27.23 -13.48
C LEU A 196 22.05 27.63 -12.04
N GLU A 197 21.08 28.53 -11.82
CA GLU A 197 20.71 28.94 -10.48
C GLU A 197 20.01 27.81 -9.72
N TYR A 198 19.17 27.01 -10.40
CA TYR A 198 18.60 25.79 -9.81
C TYR A 198 19.69 24.80 -9.34
N ILE A 199 20.72 24.59 -10.16
CA ILE A 199 21.86 23.73 -9.80
C ILE A 199 22.66 24.34 -8.64
N ASN A 200 22.84 25.65 -8.60
CA ASN A 200 23.50 26.33 -7.50
C ASN A 200 22.72 26.15 -6.18
N LEU A 201 21.39 26.31 -6.20
CA LEU A 201 20.51 26.02 -5.05
C LEU A 201 20.65 24.56 -4.63
N TRP A 202 20.62 23.64 -5.60
CA TRP A 202 20.77 22.21 -5.35
C TRP A 202 22.09 21.86 -4.68
N GLU A 203 23.22 22.42 -5.13
CA GLU A 203 24.54 22.18 -4.50
C GLU A 203 24.61 22.71 -3.08
N GLN A 204 24.03 23.90 -2.83
CA GLN A 204 23.99 24.51 -1.48
C GLN A 204 23.11 23.73 -0.52
N LYS A 205 22.02 23.12 -1.02
CA LYS A 205 20.96 22.46 -0.25
C LYS A 205 20.79 21.00 -0.67
N CYS A 206 21.89 20.32 -0.97
CA CYS A 206 21.86 18.96 -1.52
C CYS A 206 20.99 18.03 -0.66
N PRO A 207 19.87 17.51 -1.19
CA PRO A 207 18.96 16.69 -0.41
C PRO A 207 19.59 15.33 -0.07
N ALA A 208 19.18 14.76 1.04
CA ALA A 208 19.41 13.35 1.34
C ALA A 208 18.38 12.47 0.60
N ILE A 209 17.13 12.97 0.53
CA ILE A 209 16.00 12.33 -0.17
C ILE A 209 15.42 13.33 -1.17
N PHE A 210 15.30 12.91 -2.41
CA PHE A 210 14.60 13.64 -3.46
C PHE A 210 13.33 12.90 -3.84
N THR A 211 12.20 13.59 -3.77
CA THR A 211 10.87 13.02 -3.98
C THR A 211 10.01 13.93 -4.86
N GLY A 212 8.88 13.46 -5.27
CA GLY A 212 7.85 14.10 -6.07
C GLY A 212 6.91 13.05 -6.66
N TRP A 213 5.93 13.47 -7.42
CA TRP A 213 4.94 12.56 -7.99
C TRP A 213 5.36 12.06 -9.38
N ASN A 214 5.71 10.79 -9.52
CA ASN A 214 6.25 10.19 -10.77
C ASN A 214 7.58 10.81 -11.24
N ILE A 215 8.37 11.31 -10.31
CA ILE A 215 9.60 12.04 -10.66
C ILE A 215 10.66 11.17 -11.33
N GLU A 216 10.70 9.86 -11.00
CA GLU A 216 11.57 8.92 -11.73
C GLU A 216 11.11 8.67 -13.17
N GLY A 217 9.83 8.92 -13.45
CA GLY A 217 9.24 8.73 -14.76
C GLY A 217 9.36 9.93 -15.68
N PHE A 218 9.37 11.14 -15.15
CA PHE A 218 9.30 12.36 -15.93
C PHE A 218 10.31 13.42 -15.51
N ASP A 219 10.18 13.99 -14.31
CA ASP A 219 10.92 15.20 -13.91
C ASP A 219 12.44 15.00 -13.90
N ILE A 220 12.92 13.94 -13.27
CA ILE A 220 14.35 13.67 -13.17
C ILE A 220 14.97 13.42 -14.55
N PRO A 221 14.47 12.49 -15.38
CA PRO A 221 15.04 12.31 -16.70
C PRO A 221 14.94 13.56 -17.56
N TYR A 222 13.83 14.33 -17.45
CA TYR A 222 13.69 15.57 -18.20
C TYR A 222 14.74 16.61 -17.79
N ILE A 223 14.87 16.91 -16.51
CA ILE A 223 15.87 17.84 -15.96
C ILE A 223 17.28 17.40 -16.37
N MET A 224 17.62 16.12 -16.15
CA MET A 224 18.97 15.62 -16.44
C MET A 224 19.33 15.72 -17.92
N ASN A 225 18.42 15.30 -18.81
CA ASN A 225 18.62 15.36 -20.25
C ASN A 225 18.65 16.80 -20.75
N ARG A 226 17.76 17.66 -20.23
CA ARG A 226 17.75 19.08 -20.61
C ARG A 226 19.02 19.79 -20.19
N VAL A 227 19.46 19.65 -18.95
CA VAL A 227 20.73 20.21 -18.46
C VAL A 227 21.93 19.70 -19.28
N LYS A 228 21.94 18.41 -19.60
CA LYS A 228 22.98 17.81 -20.44
C LYS A 228 23.04 18.46 -21.80
N GLN A 229 21.89 18.80 -22.43
CA GLN A 229 21.80 19.45 -23.73
C GLN A 229 22.25 20.91 -23.68
N ILE A 230 21.75 21.71 -22.73
CA ILE A 230 21.96 23.16 -22.74
C ILE A 230 23.22 23.60 -21.99
N LEU A 231 23.67 22.83 -20.99
CA LEU A 231 24.83 23.17 -20.13
C LEU A 231 25.95 22.14 -20.20
N GLY A 232 25.69 20.96 -20.73
CA GLY A 232 26.65 19.87 -20.90
C GLY A 232 26.70 18.90 -19.70
N GLU A 233 27.20 17.70 -19.97
CA GLU A 233 27.25 16.57 -19.02
C GLU A 233 28.04 16.90 -17.74
N ARG A 234 29.09 17.73 -17.82
CA ARG A 234 29.87 18.14 -16.66
C ARG A 234 29.03 18.92 -15.67
N VAL A 235 28.14 19.79 -16.16
CA VAL A 235 27.26 20.60 -15.31
C VAL A 235 26.16 19.70 -14.72
N MET A 236 25.57 18.80 -15.55
CA MET A 236 24.59 17.83 -15.08
C MET A 236 25.11 16.97 -13.93
N LYS A 237 26.40 16.61 -13.92
CA LYS A 237 26.99 15.83 -12.81
C LYS A 237 27.02 16.57 -11.48
N ARG A 238 26.86 17.89 -11.46
CA ARG A 238 26.80 18.71 -10.22
C ARG A 238 25.57 18.41 -9.35
N PHE A 239 24.53 17.76 -9.87
CA PHE A 239 23.42 17.24 -9.06
C PHE A 239 23.88 16.20 -8.03
N SER A 240 24.99 15.52 -8.28
CA SER A 240 25.59 14.59 -7.30
C SER A 240 26.66 15.30 -6.48
N PRO A 241 26.61 15.24 -5.12
CA PRO A 241 27.67 15.75 -4.28
C PRO A 241 29.00 15.03 -4.50
N LEU A 242 28.98 13.92 -5.24
CA LEU A 242 30.15 13.13 -5.64
C LEU A 242 30.51 13.29 -7.13
N ASN A 243 29.85 14.21 -7.85
CA ASN A 243 29.97 14.41 -9.28
C ASN A 243 29.76 13.12 -10.09
N LYS A 244 28.83 12.25 -9.63
CA LYS A 244 28.48 10.99 -10.28
C LYS A 244 26.99 10.87 -10.47
N VAL A 245 26.57 11.04 -11.69
CA VAL A 245 25.21 10.76 -12.16
C VAL A 245 25.32 9.69 -13.25
N SER A 246 24.50 8.69 -13.21
CA SER A 246 24.41 7.63 -14.20
C SER A 246 22.96 7.32 -14.52
N SER A 247 22.70 6.83 -15.72
CA SER A 247 21.39 6.37 -16.13
C SER A 247 21.43 4.95 -16.67
N LYS A 248 20.28 4.31 -16.67
CA LYS A 248 20.05 3.03 -17.32
C LYS A 248 18.70 3.06 -18.04
N ILE A 249 18.65 2.47 -19.22
CA ILE A 249 17.39 2.26 -19.94
C ILE A 249 16.79 0.94 -19.47
N ILE A 250 15.53 0.98 -19.07
CA ILE A 250 14.74 -0.21 -18.74
C ILE A 250 13.65 -0.32 -19.80
N THR A 251 13.74 -1.38 -20.60
CA THR A 251 12.69 -1.72 -21.57
C THR A 251 11.62 -2.55 -20.85
N ASN A 252 10.39 -2.08 -20.87
CA ASN A 252 9.23 -2.80 -20.37
C ASN A 252 8.16 -2.89 -21.46
N MET A 253 7.01 -3.50 -21.14
CA MET A 253 5.90 -3.63 -22.09
C MET A 253 5.30 -2.28 -22.54
N TYR A 254 5.64 -1.17 -21.88
CA TYR A 254 5.15 0.19 -22.16
C TYR A 254 6.20 1.06 -22.89
N GLY A 255 7.34 0.48 -23.26
CA GLY A 255 8.45 1.16 -23.96
C GLY A 255 9.71 1.30 -23.09
N ASP A 256 10.63 2.09 -23.60
CA ASP A 256 11.90 2.40 -22.94
C ASP A 256 11.70 3.54 -21.93
N LYS A 257 12.24 3.35 -20.72
CA LYS A 257 12.29 4.36 -19.67
C LYS A 257 13.73 4.54 -19.21
N GLU A 258 14.22 5.76 -19.24
CA GLU A 258 15.52 6.09 -18.69
C GLU A 258 15.43 6.44 -17.20
N ILE A 259 16.12 5.68 -16.37
CA ILE A 259 16.15 5.89 -14.91
C ILE A 259 17.51 6.39 -14.52
N TYR A 260 17.53 7.53 -13.85
CA TYR A 260 18.74 8.16 -13.33
C TYR A 260 19.07 7.75 -11.91
N SER A 261 20.36 7.68 -11.62
CA SER A 261 20.90 7.49 -10.26
C SER A 261 21.85 8.65 -9.96
N ILE A 262 21.56 9.39 -8.92
CA ILE A 262 22.35 10.53 -8.43
C ILE A 262 23.10 10.06 -7.19
N MET A 263 24.40 9.77 -7.35
CA MET A 263 25.17 9.23 -6.22
C MET A 263 25.22 10.23 -5.05
N GLY A 264 24.86 9.76 -3.86
CA GLY A 264 24.79 10.60 -2.66
C GLY A 264 23.40 11.20 -2.38
N VAL A 265 22.44 11.05 -3.29
CA VAL A 265 21.04 11.47 -3.14
C VAL A 265 20.13 10.26 -3.35
N THR A 266 19.26 9.97 -2.40
CA THR A 266 18.28 8.90 -2.56
C THR A 266 17.03 9.42 -3.25
N ILE A 267 16.67 8.84 -4.37
CA ILE A 267 15.41 9.12 -5.04
C ILE A 267 14.33 8.20 -4.47
N LEU A 268 13.26 8.77 -3.94
CA LEU A 268 12.07 8.08 -3.49
C LEU A 268 10.85 8.68 -4.18
N ASP A 269 10.46 8.11 -5.32
CA ASP A 269 9.26 8.52 -6.04
C ASP A 269 8.02 8.32 -5.15
N TYR A 270 7.28 9.41 -4.88
CA TYR A 270 6.15 9.34 -3.95
C TYR A 270 4.98 8.53 -4.49
N MET A 271 4.76 8.52 -5.80
CA MET A 271 3.75 7.67 -6.43
C MET A 271 4.07 6.18 -6.21
N ASP A 272 5.33 5.79 -6.28
CA ASP A 272 5.76 4.40 -6.03
C ASP A 272 5.67 4.03 -4.55
N LEU A 273 6.01 4.96 -3.64
CA LEU A 273 5.76 4.78 -2.20
C LEU A 273 4.26 4.60 -1.92
N TYR A 274 3.42 5.44 -2.55
CA TYR A 274 1.97 5.36 -2.42
C TYR A 274 1.42 4.01 -2.91
N LYS A 275 1.79 3.58 -4.11
CA LYS A 275 1.39 2.27 -4.67
C LYS A 275 1.81 1.11 -3.77
N LYS A 276 3.00 1.20 -3.18
CA LYS A 276 3.55 0.13 -2.35
C LYS A 276 2.90 0.04 -0.97
N PHE A 277 2.67 1.16 -0.33
CA PHE A 277 2.31 1.20 1.09
C PHE A 277 0.84 1.52 1.37
N SER A 278 0.04 1.98 0.39
CA SER A 278 -1.40 2.23 0.58
C SER A 278 -2.23 0.95 0.64
N PHE A 279 -1.76 -0.17 0.08
CA PHE A 279 -2.46 -1.46 -0.03
C PHE A 279 -3.80 -1.41 -0.78
N THR A 280 -4.20 -0.29 -1.34
CA THR A 280 -5.44 -0.10 -2.08
C THR A 280 -5.13 0.27 -3.52
N ASN A 281 -5.82 -0.40 -4.46
CA ASN A 281 -5.73 -0.03 -5.86
C ASN A 281 -6.66 1.14 -6.14
N GLN A 282 -6.13 2.19 -6.76
CA GLN A 282 -6.89 3.37 -7.14
C GLN A 282 -7.34 3.32 -8.61
N PRO A 283 -8.46 3.96 -8.96
CA PRO A 283 -8.91 4.07 -10.34
C PRO A 283 -7.89 4.73 -11.26
N THR A 284 -7.18 5.71 -10.72
CA THR A 284 -6.05 6.38 -11.36
C THR A 284 -5.02 6.77 -10.31
N TYR A 285 -3.77 6.93 -10.75
CA TYR A 285 -2.68 7.44 -9.90
C TYR A 285 -2.26 8.86 -10.32
N LYS A 286 -3.15 9.62 -11.00
CA LYS A 286 -2.93 11.05 -11.22
C LYS A 286 -2.91 11.78 -9.88
N LEU A 287 -1.99 12.73 -9.73
CA LEU A 287 -1.78 13.45 -8.47
C LEU A 287 -3.07 14.11 -7.96
N ASP A 288 -3.81 14.76 -8.84
CA ASP A 288 -5.08 15.41 -8.51
C ASP A 288 -6.09 14.46 -7.85
N PHE A 289 -6.30 13.29 -8.47
CA PHE A 289 -7.22 12.28 -7.93
C PHE A 289 -6.78 11.78 -6.55
N ILE A 290 -5.49 11.47 -6.40
CA ILE A 290 -4.96 10.96 -5.13
C ILE A 290 -4.97 12.05 -4.06
N ALA A 291 -4.61 13.28 -4.40
CA ALA A 291 -4.68 14.42 -3.48
C ALA A 291 -6.10 14.63 -2.95
N TYR A 292 -7.09 14.67 -3.86
CA TYR A 292 -8.50 14.78 -3.45
C TYR A 292 -8.97 13.57 -2.63
N TYR A 293 -8.60 12.36 -3.03
CA TYR A 293 -8.96 11.14 -2.30
C TYR A 293 -8.48 11.18 -0.85
N GLU A 294 -7.22 11.57 -0.64
CA GLU A 294 -6.56 11.56 0.66
C GLU A 294 -6.86 12.78 1.52
N THR A 295 -6.91 13.96 0.92
CA THR A 295 -6.94 15.23 1.65
C THR A 295 -8.26 15.99 1.53
N LYS A 296 -9.15 15.55 0.61
CA LYS A 296 -10.37 16.26 0.18
C LYS A 296 -10.08 17.63 -0.44
N LYS A 297 -8.85 17.90 -0.83
CA LYS A 297 -8.41 19.08 -1.57
C LYS A 297 -7.94 18.65 -2.94
N GLY A 298 -8.45 19.26 -4.00
CA GLY A 298 -8.04 19.02 -5.39
C GLY A 298 -6.96 20.00 -5.85
N LYS A 299 -6.52 19.82 -7.09
CA LYS A 299 -5.69 20.78 -7.81
C LYS A 299 -6.47 22.06 -8.15
N LEU A 300 -5.71 23.10 -8.50
CA LEU A 300 -6.30 24.30 -9.10
C LEU A 300 -6.96 23.94 -10.44
N ALA A 301 -8.27 24.14 -10.54
CA ALA A 301 -8.98 23.92 -11.79
C ALA A 301 -8.58 24.97 -12.84
N TYR A 302 -8.47 24.59 -14.11
CA TYR A 302 -8.26 25.48 -15.23
C TYR A 302 -8.93 24.93 -16.48
N ASP A 303 -9.29 25.82 -17.40
CA ASP A 303 -9.92 25.44 -18.66
C ASP A 303 -8.88 25.30 -19.79
N GLY A 304 -9.01 24.25 -20.58
CA GLY A 304 -8.18 23.99 -21.73
C GLY A 304 -6.83 23.34 -21.40
N PRO A 305 -5.93 23.25 -22.37
CA PRO A 305 -4.61 22.63 -22.18
C PRO A 305 -3.64 23.56 -21.43
N ILE A 306 -2.69 22.96 -20.71
CA ILE A 306 -1.78 23.68 -19.81
C ILE A 306 -0.86 24.66 -20.53
N ASN A 307 -0.50 24.40 -21.77
CA ASN A 307 0.28 25.33 -22.60
C ASN A 307 -0.47 26.66 -22.82
N LYS A 308 -1.80 26.60 -23.04
CA LYS A 308 -2.61 27.81 -23.16
C LYS A 308 -2.79 28.54 -21.82
N LEU A 309 -2.82 27.82 -20.71
CA LEU A 309 -2.89 28.42 -19.40
C LEU A 309 -1.73 29.36 -19.12
N ARG A 310 -0.51 28.97 -19.52
CA ARG A 310 0.66 29.84 -19.39
C ARG A 310 0.50 31.18 -20.12
N GLU A 311 -0.03 31.14 -21.36
CA GLU A 311 -0.24 32.32 -22.17
C GLU A 311 -1.39 33.20 -21.67
N THR A 312 -2.48 32.59 -21.23
CA THR A 312 -3.71 33.29 -20.86
C THR A 312 -3.76 33.72 -19.40
N ASN A 313 -3.17 32.93 -18.50
CA ASN A 313 -3.14 33.20 -17.06
C ASN A 313 -1.87 32.65 -16.40
N HIS A 314 -0.77 33.36 -16.56
CA HIS A 314 0.53 32.97 -16.01
C HIS A 314 0.51 32.85 -14.48
N GLN A 315 -0.25 33.72 -13.79
CA GLN A 315 -0.41 33.66 -12.34
C GLN A 315 -0.95 32.28 -11.90
N ARG A 316 -1.99 31.79 -12.59
CA ARG A 316 -2.57 30.50 -12.29
C ARG A 316 -1.64 29.34 -12.69
N TYR A 317 -0.87 29.48 -13.76
CA TYR A 317 0.09 28.49 -14.19
C TYR A 317 1.19 28.22 -13.15
N ILE A 318 1.81 29.26 -12.61
CA ILE A 318 2.82 29.13 -11.54
C ILE A 318 2.17 28.66 -10.23
N SER A 319 0.99 29.17 -9.90
CA SER A 319 0.23 28.72 -8.72
C SER A 319 -0.11 27.23 -8.82
N TYR A 320 -0.42 26.72 -9.99
CA TYR A 320 -0.67 25.32 -10.25
C TYR A 320 0.57 24.46 -9.95
N ASN A 321 1.75 24.81 -10.46
CA ASN A 321 2.99 24.11 -10.18
C ASN A 321 3.35 24.11 -8.66
N ILE A 322 3.08 25.22 -7.95
CA ILE A 322 3.26 25.29 -6.48
C ILE A 322 2.34 24.28 -5.76
N ILE A 323 1.06 24.22 -6.18
CA ILE A 323 0.08 23.34 -5.56
C ILE A 323 0.35 21.87 -5.86
N ASP A 324 0.96 21.53 -7.01
CA ASP A 324 1.36 20.15 -7.29
C ASP A 324 2.43 19.67 -6.30
N VAL A 325 3.42 20.49 -5.99
CA VAL A 325 4.42 20.18 -4.96
C VAL A 325 3.79 20.12 -3.56
N GLU A 326 2.88 21.04 -3.22
CA GLU A 326 2.18 21.04 -1.93
C GLU A 326 1.28 19.80 -1.78
N SER A 327 0.63 19.37 -2.85
CA SER A 327 -0.25 18.20 -2.85
C SER A 327 0.47 16.93 -2.41
N VAL A 328 1.72 16.72 -2.86
CA VAL A 328 2.53 15.58 -2.41
C VAL A 328 2.84 15.66 -0.92
N GLN A 329 3.14 16.87 -0.41
CA GLN A 329 3.36 17.07 1.03
C GLN A 329 2.10 16.85 1.85
N ALA A 330 0.94 17.33 1.37
CA ALA A 330 -0.33 17.11 2.03
C ALA A 330 -0.69 15.61 2.10
N ILE A 331 -0.43 14.87 1.02
CA ILE A 331 -0.60 13.40 1.03
C ILE A 331 0.36 12.76 2.05
N ASP A 332 1.63 13.18 2.09
CA ASP A 332 2.61 12.62 3.05
C ASP A 332 2.26 12.99 4.50
N ALA A 333 1.70 14.17 4.74
CA ALA A 333 1.22 14.55 6.07
C ALA A 333 0.09 13.63 6.59
N VAL A 334 -0.73 13.08 5.69
CA VAL A 334 -1.79 12.10 6.02
C VAL A 334 -1.23 10.69 6.13
N ARG A 335 -0.35 10.28 5.21
CA ARG A 335 0.11 8.89 5.05
C ARG A 335 1.44 8.59 5.73
N GLY A 336 2.37 9.54 5.82
CA GLY A 336 3.67 9.38 6.45
C GLY A 336 4.59 8.37 5.78
N PHE A 337 4.53 8.21 4.45
CA PHE A 337 5.29 7.17 3.76
C PHE A 337 6.78 7.45 3.67
N ILE A 338 7.18 8.73 3.66
CA ILE A 338 8.61 9.09 3.76
C ILE A 338 9.14 8.73 5.13
N ASP A 339 8.40 9.04 6.20
CA ASP A 339 8.78 8.67 7.58
C ASP A 339 8.85 7.16 7.77
N LEU A 340 7.92 6.44 7.15
CA LEU A 340 7.92 4.99 7.13
C LEU A 340 9.19 4.45 6.46
N ALA A 341 9.56 4.98 5.28
CA ALA A 341 10.76 4.57 4.56
C ALA A 341 12.03 4.84 5.36
N ILE A 342 12.16 6.02 5.97
CA ILE A 342 13.29 6.39 6.85
C ILE A 342 13.36 5.44 8.05
N SER A 343 12.24 5.23 8.76
CA SER A 343 12.16 4.33 9.91
C SER A 343 12.54 2.89 9.57
N MET A 344 12.05 2.38 8.43
CA MET A 344 12.41 1.03 7.96
C MET A 344 13.90 0.91 7.64
N SER A 345 14.46 1.93 7.00
CA SER A 345 15.87 1.96 6.62
C SER A 345 16.79 1.88 7.83
N TYR A 346 16.55 2.71 8.85
CA TYR A 346 17.36 2.67 10.08
C TYR A 346 17.12 1.41 10.91
N TYR A 347 15.89 0.89 10.94
CA TYR A 347 15.61 -0.37 11.60
C TYR A 347 16.39 -1.54 10.96
N ALA A 348 16.44 -1.61 9.64
CA ALA A 348 17.16 -2.63 8.90
C ALA A 348 18.66 -2.31 8.72
N LYS A 349 19.12 -1.10 9.07
CA LYS A 349 20.48 -0.58 8.84
C LYS A 349 20.88 -0.67 7.36
N MET A 350 20.13 0.03 6.51
CA MET A 350 20.31 -0.01 5.06
C MET A 350 20.03 1.36 4.41
N PRO A 351 20.55 1.66 3.20
CA PRO A 351 20.19 2.88 2.48
C PRO A 351 18.68 3.02 2.25
N TYR A 352 18.16 4.25 2.26
CA TYR A 352 16.70 4.52 2.17
C TYR A 352 16.01 3.85 0.98
N GLN A 353 16.65 3.82 -0.19
CA GLN A 353 16.07 3.17 -1.37
C GLN A 353 15.87 1.65 -1.19
N GLY A 354 16.65 1.03 -0.31
CA GLY A 354 16.58 -0.41 -0.05
C GLY A 354 15.23 -0.88 0.45
N VAL A 355 14.46 -0.02 1.13
CA VAL A 355 13.14 -0.37 1.70
C VAL A 355 12.10 -0.71 0.63
N MET A 356 12.36 -0.30 -0.63
CA MET A 356 11.54 -0.70 -1.75
C MET A 356 11.64 -2.19 -2.08
N SER A 357 12.59 -2.94 -1.50
CA SER A 357 12.76 -4.37 -1.67
C SER A 357 12.60 -5.13 -0.35
N PRO A 358 11.49 -5.87 -0.13
CA PRO A 358 11.31 -6.71 1.07
C PRO A 358 12.45 -7.71 1.27
N ILE A 359 12.98 -8.27 0.16
CA ILE A 359 14.09 -9.23 0.19
C ILE A 359 15.34 -8.58 0.81
N LYS A 360 15.73 -7.40 0.33
CA LYS A 360 16.90 -6.67 0.86
C LYS A 360 16.69 -6.28 2.31
N THR A 361 15.49 -5.83 2.66
CA THR A 361 15.15 -5.44 4.02
C THR A 361 15.31 -6.61 5.00
N TRP A 362 14.76 -7.79 4.67
CA TRP A 362 14.88 -8.97 5.50
C TRP A 362 16.31 -9.54 5.51
N ASP A 363 17.02 -9.50 4.39
CA ASP A 363 18.43 -9.91 4.34
C ASP A 363 19.30 -9.06 5.28
N ALA A 364 19.06 -7.74 5.28
CA ALA A 364 19.77 -6.81 6.18
C ALA A 364 19.42 -7.04 7.66
N ILE A 365 18.13 -7.24 8.00
CA ILE A 365 17.68 -7.51 9.37
C ILE A 365 18.33 -8.79 9.91
N ILE A 366 18.26 -9.88 9.13
CA ILE A 366 18.81 -11.18 9.54
C ILE A 366 20.32 -11.10 9.63
N PHE A 367 21.00 -10.44 8.68
CA PHE A 367 22.44 -10.22 8.72
C PHE A 367 22.88 -9.55 10.01
N ASN A 368 22.24 -8.41 10.38
CA ASN A 368 22.60 -7.68 11.59
C ASN A 368 22.43 -8.55 12.85
N SER A 369 21.32 -9.28 12.93
CA SER A 369 21.05 -10.14 14.08
C SER A 369 22.03 -11.31 14.21
N LEU A 370 22.37 -11.97 13.10
CA LEU A 370 23.34 -13.08 13.10
C LEU A 370 24.76 -12.61 13.38
N LYS A 371 25.14 -11.44 12.87
CA LYS A 371 26.45 -10.84 13.14
C LYS A 371 26.68 -10.61 14.61
N GLU A 372 25.67 -10.12 15.36
CA GLU A 372 25.73 -9.94 16.81
C GLU A 372 25.96 -11.24 17.60
N GLN A 373 25.66 -12.40 16.96
CA GLN A 373 25.83 -13.74 17.51
C GLN A 373 27.10 -14.46 17.01
N ASP A 374 28.01 -13.77 16.33
CA ASP A 374 29.16 -14.35 15.60
C ASP A 374 28.74 -15.43 14.59
N LYS A 375 27.49 -15.40 14.12
CA LYS A 375 26.98 -16.32 13.09
C LYS A 375 27.15 -15.74 11.69
N VAL A 376 27.51 -16.60 10.75
CA VAL A 376 27.79 -16.24 9.36
C VAL A 376 26.57 -16.51 8.49
N ILE A 377 26.14 -15.51 7.71
CA ILE A 377 25.06 -15.67 6.73
C ILE A 377 25.54 -16.49 5.52
N PRO A 378 24.67 -17.32 4.92
CA PRO A 378 25.02 -18.10 3.72
C PRO A 378 25.29 -17.20 2.50
N GLN A 379 25.91 -17.75 1.47
CA GLN A 379 26.11 -17.08 0.19
C GLN A 379 24.74 -16.77 -0.46
N SER A 380 24.57 -15.57 -1.02
CA SER A 380 23.40 -15.24 -1.85
C SER A 380 23.47 -16.00 -3.18
N ARG A 381 22.38 -16.68 -3.54
CA ARG A 381 22.27 -17.44 -4.80
C ARG A 381 20.89 -17.21 -5.40
N SER A 382 20.81 -17.23 -6.71
CA SER A 382 19.52 -17.30 -7.41
C SER A 382 19.14 -18.78 -7.60
N HIS A 383 17.84 -19.05 -7.53
CA HIS A 383 17.30 -20.39 -7.67
C HIS A 383 16.35 -20.47 -8.87
N VAL A 384 16.12 -21.68 -9.38
CA VAL A 384 15.12 -21.89 -10.43
C VAL A 384 13.73 -21.78 -9.82
N LYS A 385 12.88 -20.97 -10.45
CA LYS A 385 11.50 -20.79 -9.99
C LYS A 385 10.70 -22.07 -10.14
N GLN A 386 10.10 -22.52 -9.06
CA GLN A 386 9.19 -23.66 -9.03
C GLN A 386 7.86 -23.23 -8.41
N SER A 387 6.76 -23.83 -8.85
CA SER A 387 5.44 -23.59 -8.28
C SER A 387 5.20 -24.48 -7.07
N TYR A 388 4.47 -23.99 -6.10
CA TYR A 388 4.01 -24.72 -4.92
C TYR A 388 2.59 -24.30 -4.54
N PRO A 389 1.84 -25.12 -3.78
CA PRO A 389 0.46 -24.79 -3.40
C PRO A 389 0.36 -23.46 -2.63
N GLY A 390 -0.63 -22.64 -2.97
CA GLY A 390 -0.93 -21.40 -2.26
C GLY A 390 -1.85 -21.60 -1.07
N ALA A 391 -2.59 -20.55 -0.68
CA ALA A 391 -3.57 -20.59 0.40
C ALA A 391 -4.82 -21.39 0.02
N TYR A 392 -5.52 -21.90 1.04
CA TYR A 392 -6.84 -22.50 0.86
C TYR A 392 -7.94 -21.42 0.94
N VAL A 393 -8.89 -21.50 0.03
CA VAL A 393 -10.12 -20.71 0.05
C VAL A 393 -11.29 -21.67 -0.14
N LYS A 394 -12.16 -21.74 0.86
CA LYS A 394 -13.36 -22.56 0.79
C LYS A 394 -14.32 -22.00 -0.28
N GLU A 395 -14.87 -22.86 -1.14
CA GLU A 395 -15.94 -22.49 -2.06
C GLU A 395 -17.23 -22.24 -1.27
N PRO A 396 -17.75 -21.01 -1.19
CA PRO A 396 -19.01 -20.76 -0.53
C PRO A 396 -20.17 -21.25 -1.41
N VAL A 397 -21.25 -21.66 -0.80
CA VAL A 397 -22.52 -21.81 -1.46
C VAL A 397 -23.12 -20.41 -1.64
N PRO A 398 -23.40 -19.94 -2.87
CA PRO A 398 -24.06 -18.65 -3.07
C PRO A 398 -25.42 -18.65 -2.36
N ALA A 399 -25.56 -17.87 -1.31
CA ALA A 399 -26.75 -17.77 -0.50
C ALA A 399 -26.73 -16.55 0.43
N ALA A 400 -27.90 -16.18 0.92
CA ALA A 400 -28.08 -15.27 2.05
C ALA A 400 -27.95 -16.00 3.40
N TYR A 401 -27.42 -15.30 4.40
CA TYR A 401 -27.26 -15.78 5.75
C TYR A 401 -27.62 -14.65 6.74
N ARG A 402 -28.46 -14.93 7.73
CA ARG A 402 -28.96 -13.87 8.62
C ARG A 402 -27.99 -13.50 9.73
N TYR A 403 -27.40 -14.50 10.36
CA TYR A 403 -26.55 -14.30 11.54
C TYR A 403 -25.18 -14.91 11.29
N ILE A 404 -24.18 -14.07 11.12
CA ILE A 404 -22.82 -14.46 10.74
C ILE A 404 -21.84 -13.97 11.80
N MET A 405 -20.96 -14.87 12.22
CA MET A 405 -19.76 -14.52 12.98
C MET A 405 -18.52 -14.87 12.16
N SER A 406 -17.57 -13.96 12.04
CA SER A 406 -16.26 -14.29 11.49
C SER A 406 -15.22 -14.42 12.59
N PHE A 407 -14.28 -15.33 12.37
CA PHE A 407 -13.12 -15.56 13.21
C PHE A 407 -11.86 -15.52 12.35
N ASP A 408 -10.83 -14.83 12.84
CA ASP A 408 -9.59 -14.60 12.09
C ASP A 408 -8.35 -15.05 12.88
N LEU A 409 -7.40 -15.68 12.20
CA LEU A 409 -6.14 -16.11 12.78
C LEU A 409 -5.15 -14.97 12.89
N THR A 410 -4.74 -14.66 14.09
CA THR A 410 -3.74 -13.61 14.32
C THR A 410 -2.42 -13.96 13.64
N SER A 411 -2.12 -13.26 12.51
CA SER A 411 -0.86 -13.38 11.79
C SER A 411 -0.53 -14.84 11.41
N LEU A 412 -1.40 -15.51 10.64
CA LEU A 412 -1.32 -16.95 10.32
C LEU A 412 0.09 -17.42 9.94
N TYR A 413 0.69 -16.89 8.86
CA TYR A 413 1.99 -17.40 8.37
C TYR A 413 3.15 -17.14 9.34
N PRO A 414 3.28 -15.97 9.96
CA PRO A 414 4.21 -15.74 11.06
C PRO A 414 4.05 -16.72 12.23
N SER A 415 2.83 -17.01 12.60
CA SER A 415 2.52 -17.96 13.69
C SER A 415 2.92 -19.38 13.31
N ILE A 416 2.65 -19.81 12.07
CA ILE A 416 3.10 -21.13 11.55
C ILE A 416 4.62 -21.23 11.55
N ILE A 417 5.33 -20.21 11.04
CA ILE A 417 6.81 -20.20 10.99
C ILE A 417 7.39 -20.44 12.39
N ARG A 418 6.83 -19.77 13.39
CA ARG A 418 7.27 -19.91 14.78
C ARG A 418 6.84 -21.23 15.40
N GLN A 419 5.57 -21.60 15.28
CA GLN A 419 4.99 -22.81 15.87
C GLN A 419 5.69 -24.09 15.40
N VAL A 420 5.96 -24.15 14.09
CA VAL A 420 6.63 -25.30 13.48
C VAL A 420 8.15 -25.21 13.59
N ASN A 421 8.69 -24.02 13.83
CA ASN A 421 10.14 -23.70 13.80
C ASN A 421 10.73 -23.80 12.41
N ILE A 422 10.07 -23.19 11.42
CA ILE A 422 10.43 -23.24 10.01
C ILE A 422 11.63 -22.32 9.72
N SER A 423 12.78 -22.92 9.42
CA SER A 423 14.01 -22.24 8.98
C SER A 423 14.87 -23.20 8.18
N PRO A 424 15.75 -22.76 7.27
CA PRO A 424 16.59 -23.67 6.48
C PRO A 424 17.43 -24.62 7.34
N GLU A 425 18.00 -24.13 8.43
CA GLU A 425 18.90 -24.88 9.32
C GLU A 425 18.18 -25.78 10.32
N THR A 426 16.88 -25.64 10.47
CA THR A 426 16.10 -26.51 11.37
C THR A 426 15.50 -27.73 10.71
N ILE A 427 15.60 -27.84 9.37
CA ILE A 427 15.13 -29.01 8.62
C ILE A 427 15.99 -30.22 8.96
N VAL A 428 15.37 -31.35 9.38
CA VAL A 428 16.07 -32.59 9.75
C VAL A 428 15.81 -33.73 8.78
N GLY A 429 14.68 -33.79 8.11
CA GLY A 429 14.34 -34.87 7.22
C GLY A 429 12.87 -34.91 6.83
N GLN A 430 12.46 -36.00 6.24
CA GLN A 430 11.09 -36.24 5.81
C GLN A 430 10.48 -37.42 6.58
N PHE A 431 9.18 -37.35 6.81
CA PHE A 431 8.37 -38.48 7.27
C PHE A 431 7.48 -39.00 6.13
N LYS A 432 6.84 -40.14 6.34
CA LYS A 432 5.92 -40.70 5.34
C LYS A 432 4.72 -39.74 5.15
N LEU A 433 4.63 -39.16 3.96
CA LEU A 433 3.56 -38.22 3.59
C LEU A 433 2.22 -38.96 3.44
N HIS A 434 1.18 -38.36 3.98
CA HIS A 434 -0.22 -38.75 3.79
C HIS A 434 -1.01 -37.63 3.12
N PRO A 435 -2.14 -37.92 2.47
CA PRO A 435 -3.05 -36.89 1.97
C PRO A 435 -3.46 -35.93 3.07
N LEU A 436 -3.57 -34.63 2.75
CA LEU A 436 -3.91 -33.57 3.73
C LEU A 436 -5.20 -33.88 4.51
N GLY A 437 -6.21 -34.45 3.81
CA GLY A 437 -7.46 -34.85 4.44
C GLY A 437 -7.31 -35.91 5.57
N GLU A 438 -6.30 -36.77 5.47
CA GLU A 438 -6.05 -37.76 6.53
C GLU A 438 -5.49 -37.11 7.80
N TYR A 439 -4.66 -36.06 7.67
CA TYR A 439 -4.23 -35.27 8.83
C TYR A 439 -5.37 -34.49 9.45
N ILE A 440 -6.20 -33.85 8.61
CA ILE A 440 -7.38 -33.10 9.06
C ILE A 440 -8.34 -34.00 9.85
N ASN A 441 -8.57 -35.23 9.38
CA ASN A 441 -9.46 -36.20 10.00
C ASN A 441 -8.80 -37.06 11.09
N LYS A 442 -7.50 -36.87 11.35
CA LYS A 442 -6.69 -37.70 12.29
C LYS A 442 -6.71 -39.19 11.96
N THR A 443 -6.85 -39.56 10.69
CA THR A 443 -6.77 -40.96 10.24
C THR A 443 -5.33 -41.36 9.89
N ALA A 444 -4.47 -40.38 9.57
CA ALA A 444 -3.04 -40.62 9.48
C ALA A 444 -2.41 -40.79 10.87
N PRO A 445 -1.35 -41.61 11.02
CA PRO A 445 -0.62 -41.71 12.26
C PRO A 445 0.05 -40.37 12.61
N ARG A 446 0.35 -40.18 13.90
CA ARG A 446 1.18 -39.04 14.34
C ARG A 446 2.51 -39.08 13.62
N PRO A 447 2.95 -37.93 12.98
CA PRO A 447 4.12 -37.95 12.09
C PRO A 447 5.45 -38.21 12.82
N SER A 448 5.64 -37.67 14.01
CA SER A 448 6.87 -37.82 14.81
C SER A 448 6.56 -37.51 16.29
N ASP A 449 7.34 -38.17 17.18
CA ASP A 449 7.34 -37.85 18.62
C ASP A 449 8.53 -36.96 19.01
N GLU A 450 9.53 -36.82 18.14
CA GLU A 450 10.76 -36.06 18.40
C GLU A 450 10.74 -34.69 17.74
N TYR A 451 10.38 -34.64 16.46
CA TYR A 451 10.50 -33.43 15.63
C TYR A 451 9.16 -32.73 15.41
N SER A 452 9.23 -31.41 15.22
CA SER A 452 8.08 -30.62 14.76
C SER A 452 7.79 -30.93 13.29
N CYS A 453 6.52 -31.16 12.93
CA CYS A 453 6.14 -31.63 11.61
C CYS A 453 5.23 -30.63 10.88
N SER A 454 5.40 -30.57 9.54
CA SER A 454 4.49 -29.85 8.65
C SER A 454 3.84 -30.82 7.67
N PRO A 455 2.60 -30.59 7.24
CA PRO A 455 1.84 -31.51 6.39
C PRO A 455 2.43 -31.68 4.97
N ASN A 456 3.45 -30.92 4.60
CA ASN A 456 4.23 -31.16 3.38
C ASN A 456 5.26 -32.31 3.51
N GLY A 457 5.32 -32.99 4.64
CA GLY A 457 6.20 -34.13 4.88
C GLY A 457 7.56 -33.80 5.50
N TRP A 458 7.84 -32.52 5.77
CA TRP A 458 9.13 -32.11 6.36
C TRP A 458 9.06 -31.96 7.87
N MET A 459 10.19 -32.34 8.52
CA MET A 459 10.41 -32.27 9.96
C MET A 459 11.42 -31.19 10.31
N TYR A 460 11.21 -30.55 11.44
CA TYR A 460 12.01 -29.45 11.96
C TYR A 460 12.46 -29.71 13.41
N ARG A 461 13.65 -29.26 13.74
CA ARG A 461 14.19 -29.34 15.10
C ARG A 461 13.32 -28.58 16.11
N LYS A 462 13.29 -29.08 17.36
CA LYS A 462 12.61 -28.41 18.49
C LYS A 462 13.60 -27.94 19.56
N ASP A 463 14.79 -28.51 19.57
CA ASP A 463 15.85 -28.29 20.58
C ASP A 463 16.60 -26.97 20.38
N VAL A 464 16.52 -26.38 19.18
CA VAL A 464 17.10 -25.08 18.85
C VAL A 464 16.06 -24.18 18.19
N ASP A 465 16.23 -22.88 18.39
CA ASP A 465 15.42 -21.89 17.69
C ASP A 465 15.99 -21.59 16.32
N GLY A 466 15.14 -21.65 15.28
CA GLY A 466 15.52 -21.25 13.93
C GLY A 466 15.72 -19.75 13.81
N VAL A 467 16.62 -19.34 12.91
CA VAL A 467 16.92 -17.92 12.67
C VAL A 467 15.66 -17.14 12.25
N ILE A 468 14.90 -17.69 11.28
CA ILE A 468 13.70 -17.04 10.77
C ILE A 468 12.60 -16.91 11.86
N PRO A 469 12.24 -17.96 12.63
CA PRO A 469 11.33 -17.86 13.77
C PRO A 469 11.72 -16.81 14.82
N VAL A 470 13.02 -16.72 15.15
CA VAL A 470 13.53 -15.75 16.12
C VAL A 470 13.35 -14.33 15.61
N GLU A 471 13.74 -14.05 14.37
CA GLU A 471 13.66 -12.70 13.82
C GLU A 471 12.21 -12.21 13.65
N ILE A 472 11.32 -13.09 13.17
CA ILE A 472 9.90 -12.72 13.06
C ILE A 472 9.25 -12.52 14.43
N ALA A 473 9.66 -13.28 15.44
CA ALA A 473 9.19 -13.10 16.80
C ALA A 473 9.57 -11.73 17.36
N LYS A 474 10.82 -11.29 17.17
CA LYS A 474 11.30 -9.95 17.57
C LYS A 474 10.44 -8.85 16.94
N VAL A 475 10.24 -8.90 15.64
CA VAL A 475 9.43 -7.90 14.91
C VAL A 475 7.97 -7.92 15.36
N PHE A 476 7.41 -9.12 15.64
CA PHE A 476 6.04 -9.28 16.11
C PHE A 476 5.82 -8.65 17.49
N TYR A 477 6.72 -8.89 18.45
CA TYR A 477 6.62 -8.31 19.79
C TYR A 477 6.83 -6.80 19.75
N GLN A 478 7.78 -6.30 18.95
CA GLN A 478 7.97 -4.86 18.76
C GLN A 478 6.73 -4.19 18.16
N ARG A 479 6.07 -4.86 17.18
CA ARG A 479 4.80 -4.35 16.64
C ARG A 479 3.74 -4.22 17.72
N LYS A 480 3.58 -5.25 18.57
CA LYS A 480 2.60 -5.23 19.67
C LYS A 480 2.87 -4.07 20.63
N GLU A 481 4.14 -3.87 20.99
CA GLU A 481 4.55 -2.77 21.85
C GLU A 481 4.20 -1.41 21.22
N TRP A 482 4.59 -1.16 19.97
CA TRP A 482 4.30 0.10 19.29
C TRP A 482 2.79 0.32 19.05
N LYS A 483 2.04 -0.74 18.80
CA LYS A 483 0.57 -0.65 18.70
C LYS A 483 -0.03 -0.21 20.05
N ASN A 484 0.45 -0.75 21.16
CA ASN A 484 0.00 -0.35 22.49
C ASN A 484 0.34 1.11 22.79
N LYS A 485 1.57 1.56 22.47
CA LYS A 485 2.00 2.95 22.58
C LYS A 485 1.10 3.90 21.78
N MET A 486 0.83 3.57 20.52
CA MET A 486 -0.11 4.32 19.67
C MET A 486 -1.50 4.43 20.31
N MET A 487 -2.04 3.31 20.79
CA MET A 487 -3.38 3.28 21.38
C MET A 487 -3.44 4.06 22.71
N GLY A 488 -2.38 4.03 23.52
CA GLY A 488 -2.27 4.84 24.74
C GLY A 488 -2.33 6.34 24.40
N ALA A 489 -1.48 6.78 23.48
CA ALA A 489 -1.45 8.17 23.01
C ALA A 489 -2.82 8.63 22.46
N LYS A 490 -3.51 7.77 21.71
CA LYS A 490 -4.85 8.07 21.18
C LYS A 490 -5.90 8.23 22.28
N ARG A 491 -5.91 7.34 23.27
CA ARG A 491 -6.84 7.46 24.42
C ARG A 491 -6.59 8.73 25.22
N ASN A 492 -5.32 9.11 25.40
CA ASN A 492 -4.96 10.35 26.09
C ASN A 492 -5.48 11.59 25.33
N GLN A 493 -5.39 11.61 23.97
CA GLN A 493 -6.00 12.66 23.16
C GLN A 493 -7.51 12.77 23.39
N GLU A 494 -8.21 11.64 23.46
CA GLU A 494 -9.65 11.64 23.70
C GLU A 494 -10.02 12.22 25.07
N LEU A 495 -9.19 11.97 26.07
CA LEU A 495 -9.36 12.56 27.41
C LEU A 495 -9.14 14.08 27.37
N ILE A 496 -8.05 14.54 26.74
CA ILE A 496 -7.76 15.99 26.62
C ILE A 496 -8.87 16.68 25.83
N LYS A 497 -9.34 16.09 24.73
CA LYS A 497 -10.46 16.65 23.95
C LYS A 497 -11.73 16.84 24.78
N LYS A 498 -12.05 15.90 25.68
CA LYS A 498 -13.20 16.05 26.58
C LYS A 498 -13.05 17.27 27.48
N VAL A 499 -11.86 17.46 28.07
CA VAL A 499 -11.59 18.62 28.93
C VAL A 499 -11.66 19.94 28.13
N LEU A 500 -11.08 19.99 26.95
CA LEU A 500 -11.15 21.16 26.07
C LEU A 500 -12.60 21.50 25.67
N ASN A 501 -13.40 20.50 25.34
CA ASN A 501 -14.81 20.71 24.96
C ASN A 501 -15.67 21.19 26.15
N ASP A 502 -15.36 20.75 27.36
CA ASP A 502 -16.07 21.18 28.58
C ASP A 502 -15.72 22.60 29.01
N LYS A 503 -14.68 23.20 28.39
CA LYS A 503 -14.20 24.58 28.64
C LYS A 503 -13.99 24.91 30.13
N LYS A 504 -13.56 23.93 30.90
CA LYS A 504 -13.21 24.06 32.31
C LYS A 504 -11.70 24.01 32.44
N PHE A 505 -11.09 25.19 32.44
CA PHE A 505 -9.63 25.31 32.50
C PHE A 505 -9.16 25.73 33.89
N GLY A 506 -7.97 25.25 34.28
CA GLY A 506 -7.26 25.70 35.47
C GLY A 506 -6.29 26.85 35.17
N THR A 507 -5.29 26.98 36.00
CA THR A 507 -4.31 28.10 35.97
C THR A 507 -2.90 27.65 35.75
N ILE A 508 -2.63 26.32 35.68
CA ILE A 508 -1.30 25.77 35.50
C ILE A 508 -0.93 25.76 34.01
N ASP A 509 0.12 26.49 33.66
CA ASP A 509 0.56 26.68 32.27
C ASP A 509 1.68 25.73 31.83
N LYS A 510 2.08 24.80 32.70
CA LYS A 510 3.12 23.78 32.40
C LYS A 510 2.72 22.44 33.02
N PHE A 511 2.61 21.39 32.20
CA PHE A 511 2.44 20.04 32.70
C PHE A 511 3.79 19.42 33.15
N ALA A 512 3.70 18.47 34.10
CA ALA A 512 4.87 17.69 34.53
C ALA A 512 5.30 16.75 33.38
N GLU A 513 6.54 16.25 33.43
CA GLU A 513 7.02 15.25 32.49
C GLU A 513 6.14 13.99 32.60
N VAL A 514 5.39 13.67 31.53
CA VAL A 514 4.41 12.58 31.50
C VAL A 514 4.71 11.64 30.33
N ASN A 515 4.53 10.34 30.54
CA ASN A 515 4.65 9.36 29.49
C ASN A 515 3.37 9.35 28.62
N VAL A 516 3.39 10.06 27.51
CA VAL A 516 2.25 10.17 26.57
C VAL A 516 1.92 8.87 25.84
N TYR A 517 2.78 7.85 25.90
CA TYR A 517 2.59 6.55 25.25
C TYR A 517 1.78 5.56 26.09
N GLU A 518 1.59 5.83 27.35
CA GLU A 518 0.80 5.02 28.28
C GLU A 518 -0.50 5.74 28.65
N ASP A 519 -1.51 4.98 29.08
CA ASP A 519 -2.75 5.57 29.58
C ASP A 519 -2.44 6.49 30.77
N PHE A 520 -2.99 7.69 30.75
CA PHE A 520 -2.85 8.59 31.88
C PHE A 520 -3.40 7.98 33.15
N SER A 521 -2.62 8.07 34.23
CA SER A 521 -3.04 7.66 35.56
C SER A 521 -4.28 8.45 36.01
N ASP A 522 -4.98 7.95 37.02
CA ASP A 522 -6.13 8.66 37.57
C ASP A 522 -5.75 10.02 38.18
N ASP A 523 -4.57 10.13 38.74
CA ASP A 523 -4.01 11.40 39.23
C ASP A 523 -3.79 12.38 38.07
N MET A 524 -3.19 11.92 36.98
CA MET A 524 -2.99 12.75 35.78
C MET A 524 -4.31 13.16 35.14
N LYS A 525 -5.32 12.29 35.12
CA LYS A 525 -6.67 12.66 34.65
C LYS A 525 -7.30 13.76 35.48
N ALA A 526 -7.09 13.75 36.80
CA ALA A 526 -7.54 14.82 37.67
C ALA A 526 -6.77 16.12 37.46
N GLU A 527 -5.47 16.04 37.20
CA GLU A 527 -4.61 17.18 36.90
C GLU A 527 -4.98 17.90 35.60
N LEU A 528 -5.50 17.20 34.57
CA LEU A 528 -5.93 17.83 33.32
C LEU A 528 -6.87 19.02 33.53
N LEU A 529 -7.73 18.97 34.52
CA LEU A 529 -8.65 20.06 34.86
C LEU A 529 -7.98 21.27 35.52
N THR A 530 -6.73 21.16 35.92
CA THR A 530 -5.93 22.23 36.55
C THR A 530 -5.11 23.02 35.53
N TYR A 531 -4.97 22.52 34.30
CA TYR A 531 -4.17 23.12 33.24
C TYR A 531 -4.90 24.23 32.50
N THR A 532 -4.13 25.18 31.99
CA THR A 532 -4.66 26.21 31.05
C THR A 532 -4.95 25.56 29.68
N GLU A 533 -5.79 26.23 28.87
CA GLU A 533 -6.09 25.81 27.49
C GLU A 533 -4.81 25.62 26.66
N GLU A 534 -3.89 26.61 26.72
CA GLU A 534 -2.61 26.55 26.02
C GLU A 534 -1.75 25.37 26.45
N CYS A 535 -1.75 25.03 27.74
CA CYS A 535 -1.03 23.88 28.28
C CYS A 535 -1.64 22.55 27.77
N LEU A 536 -2.96 22.44 27.73
CA LEU A 536 -3.69 21.30 27.19
C LEU A 536 -3.45 21.13 25.69
N ASP A 537 -3.40 22.24 24.93
CA ASP A 537 -3.08 22.20 23.50
C ASP A 537 -1.65 21.70 23.23
N LYS A 538 -0.69 22.11 24.05
CA LYS A 538 0.69 21.59 23.98
C LYS A 538 0.73 20.08 24.29
N LEU A 539 0.04 19.64 25.34
CA LEU A 539 -0.04 18.21 25.68
C LEU A 539 -0.78 17.40 24.60
N MET A 540 -1.83 17.98 24.02
CA MET A 540 -2.53 17.40 22.87
C MET A 540 -1.59 17.23 21.68
N PHE A 541 -0.77 18.22 21.39
CA PHE A 541 0.24 18.16 20.31
C PHE A 541 1.25 17.03 20.57
N GLU A 542 1.77 16.88 21.78
CA GLU A 542 2.67 15.77 22.15
C GLU A 542 2.00 14.40 22.00
N CYS A 543 0.75 14.25 22.45
CA CYS A 543 0.00 13.01 22.28
C CYS A 543 -0.26 12.68 20.80
N LYS A 544 -0.57 13.68 19.96
CA LYS A 544 -0.71 13.49 18.51
C LYS A 544 0.60 13.06 17.87
N HIS A 545 1.69 13.68 18.22
CA HIS A 545 3.02 13.32 17.72
C HIS A 545 3.38 11.88 18.13
N ALA A 546 3.10 11.51 19.37
CA ALA A 546 3.33 10.16 19.88
C ALA A 546 2.44 9.11 19.16
N GLU A 547 1.19 9.44 18.85
CA GLU A 547 0.29 8.58 18.05
C GLU A 547 0.86 8.35 16.65
N ILE A 548 1.27 9.42 15.95
CA ILE A 548 1.85 9.36 14.60
C ILE A 548 3.10 8.48 14.61
N LEU A 549 4.03 8.73 15.55
CA LEU A 549 5.25 7.94 15.67
C LEU A 549 4.96 6.47 16.01
N GLY A 550 4.03 6.23 16.93
CA GLY A 550 3.56 4.90 17.29
C GLY A 550 2.95 4.17 16.10
N ASN A 551 2.11 4.86 15.32
CA ASN A 551 1.48 4.32 14.11
C ASN A 551 2.51 4.00 13.03
N THR A 552 3.45 4.90 12.73
CA THR A 552 4.54 4.67 11.77
C THR A 552 5.36 3.43 12.14
N ASN A 553 5.74 3.32 13.40
CA ASN A 553 6.53 2.18 13.88
C ASN A 553 5.77 0.85 13.88
N GLN A 554 4.49 0.83 14.30
CA GLN A 554 3.69 -0.40 14.24
C GLN A 554 3.39 -0.80 12.80
N LEU A 555 3.15 0.17 11.90
CA LEU A 555 2.90 -0.08 10.47
C LEU A 555 4.15 -0.63 9.79
N ASN A 556 5.32 -0.08 10.07
CA ASN A 556 6.61 -0.60 9.63
C ASN A 556 6.73 -2.10 9.96
N ARG A 557 6.53 -2.49 11.23
CA ARG A 557 6.62 -3.89 11.65
C ARG A 557 5.53 -4.76 11.03
N LYS A 558 4.31 -4.23 10.85
CA LYS A 558 3.23 -4.94 10.14
C LYS A 558 3.62 -5.27 8.70
N ILE A 559 4.19 -4.30 7.99
CA ILE A 559 4.66 -4.50 6.60
C ILE A 559 5.78 -5.53 6.54
N LEU A 560 6.75 -5.43 7.45
CA LEU A 560 7.84 -6.40 7.54
C LEU A 560 7.30 -7.81 7.77
N ILE A 561 6.48 -8.02 8.79
CA ILE A 561 5.90 -9.33 9.13
C ILE A 561 5.16 -9.92 7.93
N ASN A 562 4.33 -9.13 7.26
CA ASN A 562 3.52 -9.59 6.12
C ASN A 562 4.38 -9.88 4.87
N SER A 563 5.53 -9.21 4.73
CA SER A 563 6.42 -9.39 3.58
C SER A 563 7.37 -10.59 3.70
N LEU A 564 7.59 -11.12 4.89
CA LEU A 564 8.56 -12.22 5.11
C LEU A 564 8.20 -13.48 4.34
N TYR A 565 6.92 -13.90 4.41
CA TYR A 565 6.49 -15.08 3.66
C TYR A 565 6.76 -14.91 2.14
N GLY A 566 6.45 -13.71 1.61
CA GLY A 566 6.75 -13.38 0.22
C GLY A 566 8.26 -13.42 -0.10
N ALA A 567 9.11 -13.00 0.84
CA ALA A 567 10.56 -13.11 0.70
C ALA A 567 11.02 -14.57 0.72
N LEU A 568 10.54 -15.39 1.66
CA LEU A 568 10.88 -16.82 1.75
C LEU A 568 10.51 -17.62 0.48
N GLY A 569 9.46 -17.22 -0.22
CA GLY A 569 9.03 -17.79 -1.49
C GLY A 569 9.74 -17.21 -2.73
N ASN A 570 10.63 -16.25 -2.58
CA ASN A 570 11.30 -15.57 -3.68
C ASN A 570 12.69 -16.17 -3.95
N ILE A 571 12.93 -16.56 -5.21
CA ILE A 571 14.18 -17.24 -5.67
C ILE A 571 15.46 -16.41 -5.49
N TYR A 572 15.36 -15.11 -5.28
CA TYR A 572 16.50 -14.20 -5.04
C TYR A 572 16.78 -13.98 -3.56
N PHE A 573 15.97 -14.57 -2.67
CA PHE A 573 16.19 -14.42 -1.24
C PHE A 573 17.26 -15.41 -0.76
N ARG A 574 18.22 -14.94 0.03
CA ARG A 574 19.34 -15.72 0.57
C ARG A 574 18.89 -16.99 1.32
N TYR A 575 17.72 -16.92 1.97
CA TYR A 575 17.14 -18.01 2.77
C TYR A 575 16.00 -18.73 2.04
N TYR A 576 15.91 -18.54 0.71
CA TYR A 576 14.90 -19.25 -0.09
C TYR A 576 15.06 -20.76 0.04
N ASP A 577 13.96 -21.41 0.39
CA ASP A 577 13.84 -22.86 0.41
C ASP A 577 12.40 -23.26 0.10
N LEU A 578 12.21 -23.97 -0.99
CA LEU A 578 10.88 -24.40 -1.44
C LEU A 578 10.18 -25.28 -0.41
N ARG A 579 10.96 -26.07 0.37
CA ARG A 579 10.45 -26.91 1.45
C ARG A 579 9.80 -26.06 2.53
N ASN A 580 10.44 -24.95 2.91
CA ASN A 580 9.94 -24.01 3.90
C ASN A 580 8.73 -23.23 3.38
N ALA A 581 8.79 -22.72 2.14
CA ALA A 581 7.68 -22.00 1.53
C ALA A 581 6.41 -22.86 1.43
N SER A 582 6.54 -24.12 0.98
CA SER A 582 5.43 -25.06 0.89
C SER A 582 4.94 -25.54 2.27
N ALA A 583 5.83 -25.64 3.25
CA ALA A 583 5.45 -26.00 4.62
C ALA A 583 4.49 -24.98 5.23
N ILE A 584 4.78 -23.69 5.02
CA ILE A 584 3.95 -22.60 5.54
C ILE A 584 2.54 -22.65 4.94
N THR A 585 2.43 -22.75 3.62
CA THR A 585 1.11 -22.72 2.96
C THR A 585 0.29 -23.97 3.21
N LEU A 586 0.91 -25.16 3.16
CA LEU A 586 0.18 -26.40 3.42
C LEU A 586 -0.24 -26.53 4.90
N PHE A 587 0.57 -26.01 5.82
CA PHE A 587 0.16 -25.92 7.22
C PHE A 587 -1.01 -24.95 7.40
N GLY A 588 -1.00 -23.80 6.70
CA GLY A 588 -2.13 -22.88 6.67
C GLY A 588 -3.39 -23.52 6.10
N GLN A 589 -3.28 -24.26 5.00
CA GLN A 589 -4.40 -25.02 4.45
C GLN A 589 -4.95 -26.05 5.46
N MET A 590 -4.07 -26.77 6.15
CA MET A 590 -4.44 -27.72 7.19
C MET A 590 -5.18 -27.00 8.34
N ALA A 591 -4.65 -25.88 8.80
CA ALA A 591 -5.18 -25.16 9.95
C ALA A 591 -6.63 -24.68 9.72
N ILE A 592 -6.91 -24.10 8.56
CA ILE A 592 -8.26 -23.62 8.21
C ILE A 592 -9.24 -24.77 8.01
N GLN A 593 -8.85 -25.83 7.31
CA GLN A 593 -9.74 -26.98 7.11
C GLN A 593 -9.95 -27.80 8.41
N TRP A 594 -8.94 -27.83 9.28
CA TRP A 594 -9.04 -28.44 10.60
C TRP A 594 -10.10 -27.72 11.45
N ILE A 595 -10.01 -26.39 11.53
CA ILE A 595 -10.94 -25.63 12.36
C ILE A 595 -12.35 -25.59 11.78
N GLU A 596 -12.48 -25.57 10.45
CA GLU A 596 -13.76 -25.73 9.77
C GLU A 596 -14.47 -27.00 10.23
N ARG A 597 -13.78 -28.13 10.21
CA ARG A 597 -14.32 -29.40 10.66
C ARG A 597 -14.71 -29.37 12.15
N LYS A 598 -13.81 -28.88 12.99
CA LYS A 598 -14.02 -28.84 14.46
C LYS A 598 -15.16 -27.91 14.86
N VAL A 599 -15.33 -26.77 14.20
CA VAL A 599 -16.45 -25.85 14.44
C VAL A 599 -17.77 -26.46 14.00
N ASN A 600 -17.79 -27.12 12.84
CA ASN A 600 -18.99 -27.83 12.39
C ASN A 600 -19.38 -28.96 13.35
N GLU A 601 -18.44 -29.79 13.84
CA GLU A 601 -18.67 -30.83 14.83
C GLU A 601 -19.27 -30.25 16.12
N TYR A 602 -18.67 -29.17 16.63
CA TYR A 602 -19.11 -28.51 17.85
C TYR A 602 -20.53 -27.94 17.71
N LEU A 603 -20.82 -27.21 16.66
CA LEU A 603 -22.12 -26.57 16.48
C LEU A 603 -23.23 -27.57 16.18
N ASN A 604 -22.93 -28.64 15.44
CA ASN A 604 -23.90 -29.76 15.27
C ASN A 604 -24.30 -30.38 16.61
N LYS A 605 -23.33 -30.60 17.51
CA LYS A 605 -23.60 -31.07 18.88
C LYS A 605 -24.41 -30.05 19.66
N VAL A 606 -24.08 -28.77 19.63
CA VAL A 606 -24.78 -27.69 20.34
C VAL A 606 -26.21 -27.53 19.83
N CYS A 607 -26.42 -27.55 18.53
CA CYS A 607 -27.75 -27.36 17.93
C CYS A 607 -28.60 -28.64 17.89
N GLY A 608 -27.99 -29.82 18.04
CA GLY A 608 -28.66 -31.09 17.87
C GLY A 608 -28.95 -31.41 16.40
N THR A 609 -28.09 -30.96 15.50
CA THR A 609 -28.16 -31.23 14.06
C THR A 609 -27.10 -32.25 13.65
N GLU A 610 -27.28 -32.92 12.53
CA GLU A 610 -26.32 -33.86 11.97
C GLU A 610 -25.88 -33.40 10.58
N GLY A 611 -24.57 -33.34 10.36
CA GLY A 611 -23.99 -33.03 9.03
C GLY A 611 -24.25 -31.61 8.53
N HIS A 612 -24.80 -30.71 9.35
CA HIS A 612 -25.02 -29.32 8.96
C HIS A 612 -23.69 -28.55 8.84
N SER A 613 -23.49 -27.79 7.76
CA SER A 613 -22.31 -26.97 7.55
C SER A 613 -22.55 -25.56 8.07
N PHE A 614 -22.08 -25.29 9.29
CA PHE A 614 -22.14 -23.95 9.88
C PHE A 614 -21.07 -23.01 9.32
N VAL A 615 -19.89 -23.55 8.91
CA VAL A 615 -18.85 -22.74 8.27
C VAL A 615 -19.20 -22.58 6.81
N VAL A 616 -19.70 -21.41 6.42
CA VAL A 616 -20.22 -21.12 5.09
C VAL A 616 -19.16 -20.62 4.13
N ALA A 617 -18.09 -20.01 4.64
CA ALA A 617 -16.93 -19.53 3.87
C ALA A 617 -15.65 -19.59 4.70
N GLY A 618 -14.51 -19.58 4.02
CA GLY A 618 -13.19 -19.48 4.64
C GLY A 618 -12.19 -18.94 3.64
N ASP A 619 -11.31 -18.06 4.07
CA ASP A 619 -10.30 -17.45 3.23
C ASP A 619 -8.97 -17.31 3.95
N THR A 620 -8.00 -18.12 3.54
CA THR A 620 -6.61 -18.07 4.01
C THR A 620 -6.44 -18.23 5.52
N ASP A 621 -6.92 -17.28 6.32
CA ASP A 621 -6.77 -17.15 7.78
C ASP A 621 -8.08 -16.94 8.53
N SER A 622 -9.20 -16.83 7.81
CA SER A 622 -10.51 -16.57 8.41
C SER A 622 -11.56 -17.64 8.08
N ILE A 623 -12.51 -17.83 9.00
CA ILE A 623 -13.73 -18.62 8.79
C ILE A 623 -14.95 -17.76 9.08
N TYR A 624 -16.03 -18.00 8.32
CA TYR A 624 -17.33 -17.36 8.46
C TYR A 624 -18.35 -18.40 8.86
N VAL A 625 -18.96 -18.20 10.03
CA VAL A 625 -19.85 -19.17 10.68
C VAL A 625 -21.26 -18.60 10.67
N CYS A 626 -22.18 -19.29 10.00
CA CYS A 626 -23.60 -19.00 10.08
C CYS A 626 -24.17 -19.60 11.38
N VAL A 627 -24.74 -18.76 12.21
CA VAL A 627 -25.28 -19.17 13.53
C VAL A 627 -26.81 -19.10 13.60
N ASP A 628 -27.49 -19.16 12.44
CA ASP A 628 -28.96 -19.12 12.33
C ASP A 628 -29.61 -20.21 13.24
N LYS A 629 -29.07 -21.44 13.17
CA LYS A 629 -29.57 -22.55 14.00
C LYS A 629 -29.33 -22.36 15.52
N VAL A 630 -28.29 -21.59 15.89
CA VAL A 630 -28.06 -21.21 17.28
C VAL A 630 -29.15 -20.24 17.74
N ILE A 631 -29.46 -19.25 16.93
CA ILE A 631 -30.52 -18.26 17.21
C ILE A 631 -31.90 -18.88 17.20
N GLU A 632 -32.21 -19.80 16.28
CA GLU A 632 -33.43 -20.56 16.28
C GLU A 632 -33.63 -21.33 17.60
N LYS A 633 -32.57 -21.97 18.09
CA LYS A 633 -32.60 -22.72 19.35
C LYS A 633 -32.74 -21.85 20.61
N VAL A 634 -32.16 -20.64 20.55
CA VAL A 634 -32.23 -19.66 21.67
C VAL A 634 -33.58 -18.97 21.71
N GLY A 635 -34.21 -18.74 20.57
CA GLY A 635 -35.44 -17.99 20.36
C GLY A 635 -35.18 -16.49 20.16
N LEU A 636 -35.58 -16.00 19.01
CA LEU A 636 -35.33 -14.59 18.60
C LEU A 636 -36.13 -13.60 19.46
N GLU A 637 -37.27 -14.04 19.99
CA GLU A 637 -38.17 -13.29 20.89
C GLU A 637 -37.54 -12.88 22.24
N ARG A 638 -36.39 -13.44 22.58
CA ARG A 638 -35.63 -13.08 23.80
C ARG A 638 -34.91 -11.76 23.68
N PHE A 639 -34.69 -11.27 22.45
CA PHE A 639 -33.96 -10.04 22.21
C PHE A 639 -34.97 -8.91 21.94
N LYS A 640 -34.76 -7.78 22.62
CA LYS A 640 -35.62 -6.59 22.44
C LYS A 640 -35.10 -5.65 21.34
N GLU A 641 -33.81 -5.60 21.24
CA GLU A 641 -33.10 -4.73 20.28
C GLU A 641 -31.99 -5.50 19.58
N THR A 642 -31.53 -4.99 18.42
CA THR A 642 -30.40 -5.57 17.66
C THR A 642 -29.15 -5.67 18.51
N ASN A 643 -28.89 -4.67 19.38
CA ASN A 643 -27.74 -4.67 20.26
C ASN A 643 -27.75 -5.81 21.31
N ASP A 644 -28.91 -6.24 21.79
CA ASP A 644 -29.02 -7.37 22.69
C ASP A 644 -28.59 -8.68 21.99
N LEU A 645 -29.05 -8.85 20.75
CA LEU A 645 -28.66 -9.98 19.91
C LEU A 645 -27.16 -9.98 19.61
N VAL A 646 -26.61 -8.84 19.23
CA VAL A 646 -25.18 -8.71 18.94
C VAL A 646 -24.34 -8.96 20.20
N GLU A 647 -24.77 -8.49 21.36
CA GLU A 647 -24.10 -8.79 22.65
C GLU A 647 -24.17 -10.27 22.99
N PHE A 648 -25.30 -10.93 22.79
CA PHE A 648 -25.42 -12.38 22.96
C PHE A 648 -24.42 -13.12 22.08
N LEU A 649 -24.32 -12.75 20.76
CA LEU A 649 -23.39 -13.36 19.83
C LEU A 649 -21.93 -13.09 20.23
N ASN A 650 -21.62 -11.87 20.70
CA ASN A 650 -20.31 -11.52 21.23
C ASN A 650 -19.91 -12.41 22.41
N GLN A 651 -20.81 -12.58 23.38
CA GLN A 651 -20.57 -13.46 24.56
C GLN A 651 -20.46 -14.93 24.13
N PHE A 652 -21.28 -15.38 23.19
CA PHE A 652 -21.21 -16.73 22.64
C PHE A 652 -19.85 -16.96 21.95
N GLY A 653 -19.40 -16.02 21.13
CA GLY A 653 -18.08 -16.04 20.49
C GLY A 653 -16.97 -16.17 21.51
N LYS A 654 -16.88 -15.20 22.44
CA LYS A 654 -15.78 -15.12 23.42
C LYS A 654 -15.78 -16.25 24.45
N LYS A 655 -16.94 -16.65 24.95
CA LYS A 655 -17.01 -17.60 26.04
C LYS A 655 -17.16 -19.07 25.61
N LYS A 656 -17.59 -19.32 24.38
CA LYS A 656 -17.86 -20.68 23.90
C LYS A 656 -17.04 -21.03 22.65
N MET A 657 -17.03 -20.18 21.64
CA MET A 657 -16.35 -20.49 20.37
C MET A 657 -14.83 -20.35 20.48
N GLU A 658 -14.31 -19.20 20.93
CA GLU A 658 -12.87 -18.96 21.04
C GLU A 658 -12.16 -20.00 21.91
N PRO A 659 -12.65 -20.38 23.14
CA PRO A 659 -12.02 -21.42 23.93
C PRO A 659 -12.04 -22.80 23.25
N TRP A 660 -13.10 -23.12 22.52
CA TRP A 660 -13.17 -24.37 21.74
C TRP A 660 -12.19 -24.36 20.57
N ILE A 661 -12.08 -23.24 19.86
CA ILE A 661 -11.14 -23.06 18.78
C ILE A 661 -9.70 -23.18 19.28
N ASP A 662 -9.35 -22.51 20.38
CA ASP A 662 -8.03 -22.59 21.01
C ASP A 662 -7.68 -24.04 21.41
N GLN A 663 -8.60 -24.74 22.04
CA GLN A 663 -8.40 -26.16 22.39
C GLN A 663 -8.20 -27.03 21.13
N SER A 664 -8.94 -26.74 20.07
CA SER A 664 -8.82 -27.48 18.79
C SER A 664 -7.46 -27.26 18.12
N TYR A 665 -6.91 -26.04 18.17
CA TYR A 665 -5.58 -25.75 17.66
C TYR A 665 -4.47 -26.31 18.55
N ARG A 666 -4.66 -26.40 19.87
CA ARG A 666 -3.74 -27.12 20.77
C ARG A 666 -3.69 -28.61 20.40
N GLU A 667 -4.81 -29.23 20.13
CA GLU A 667 -4.89 -30.62 19.65
C GLU A 667 -4.14 -30.82 18.34
N MET A 668 -4.25 -29.87 17.41
CA MET A 668 -3.53 -29.90 16.14
C MET A 668 -2.01 -29.74 16.36
N CYS A 669 -1.60 -28.81 17.23
CA CYS A 669 -0.21 -28.58 17.60
C CYS A 669 0.43 -29.86 18.22
N GLU A 670 -0.26 -30.51 19.13
CA GLU A 670 0.16 -31.77 19.75
C GLU A 670 0.23 -32.91 18.73
N TYR A 671 -0.75 -33.03 17.84
CA TYR A 671 -0.82 -34.04 16.81
C TYR A 671 0.35 -33.94 15.83
N MET A 672 0.69 -32.74 15.40
CA MET A 672 1.84 -32.44 14.52
C MET A 672 3.16 -32.33 15.30
N ASN A 673 3.15 -32.55 16.61
CA ASN A 673 4.29 -32.42 17.52
C ASN A 673 5.02 -31.08 17.37
N ASN A 674 4.29 -29.99 17.16
CA ASN A 674 4.92 -28.69 16.95
C ASN A 674 5.62 -28.18 18.22
N LYS A 675 6.51 -27.20 18.07
CA LYS A 675 7.34 -26.70 19.15
C LYS A 675 6.55 -26.01 20.24
N GLU A 676 5.64 -25.16 19.86
CA GLU A 676 4.75 -24.38 20.75
C GLU A 676 3.40 -24.10 20.07
N HIS A 677 2.37 -23.82 20.85
CA HIS A 677 1.07 -23.42 20.32
C HIS A 677 1.00 -21.92 20.14
N LEU A 678 0.82 -21.44 18.88
CA LEU A 678 0.76 -20.03 18.52
C LEU A 678 -0.41 -19.68 17.56
N MET A 679 -1.33 -20.61 17.37
CA MET A 679 -2.50 -20.40 16.51
C MET A 679 -3.65 -19.87 17.37
N PHE A 680 -3.83 -18.56 17.38
CA PHE A 680 -4.91 -17.87 18.09
C PHE A 680 -5.87 -17.29 17.06
N MET A 681 -7.14 -17.66 17.19
CA MET A 681 -8.22 -17.21 16.31
C MET A 681 -9.27 -16.50 17.15
N ASP A 682 -9.39 -15.22 16.93
CA ASP A 682 -10.29 -14.34 17.67
C ASP A 682 -11.52 -14.01 16.82
N ARG A 683 -12.64 -13.66 17.48
CA ARG A 683 -13.83 -13.18 16.80
C ARG A 683 -13.56 -11.81 16.15
N GLU A 684 -13.65 -11.75 14.82
CA GLU A 684 -13.44 -10.54 14.05
C GLU A 684 -14.74 -9.72 13.93
N ALA A 685 -15.80 -10.30 13.30
CA ALA A 685 -17.01 -9.56 13.01
C ALA A 685 -18.28 -10.29 13.49
N ILE A 686 -19.32 -9.51 13.79
CA ILE A 686 -20.69 -9.98 13.99
C ILE A 686 -21.57 -9.22 12.99
N SER A 687 -22.26 -9.98 12.14
CA SER A 687 -23.14 -9.47 11.11
C SER A 687 -24.54 -10.04 11.26
N CYS A 688 -25.54 -9.17 11.21
CA CYS A 688 -26.95 -9.54 11.26
C CYS A 688 -27.80 -8.43 10.59
N PRO A 689 -29.05 -8.71 10.21
CA PRO A 689 -30.00 -7.66 9.86
C PRO A 689 -30.47 -6.92 11.13
N PRO A 690 -31.05 -5.71 11.03
CA PRO A 690 -31.77 -5.08 12.12
C PRO A 690 -32.87 -6.02 12.64
N LEU A 691 -33.04 -6.07 13.95
CA LEU A 691 -34.06 -6.95 14.56
C LEU A 691 -35.46 -6.57 14.07
N GLY A 692 -36.20 -7.54 13.56
CA GLY A 692 -37.57 -7.35 13.02
C GLY A 692 -37.60 -6.87 11.56
N SER A 693 -36.47 -6.61 10.93
CA SER A 693 -36.41 -6.28 9.49
C SER A 693 -36.45 -7.52 8.58
N ASN A 694 -36.75 -7.29 7.29
CA ASN A 694 -36.69 -8.31 6.25
C ASN A 694 -35.28 -8.43 5.62
N GLY A 695 -34.27 -7.73 6.17
CA GLY A 695 -32.88 -7.80 5.70
C GLY A 695 -32.26 -9.18 5.90
N ILE A 696 -31.21 -9.45 5.15
CA ILE A 696 -30.56 -10.77 5.12
C ILE A 696 -29.26 -10.85 5.94
N GLY A 697 -28.74 -9.75 6.47
CA GLY A 697 -27.51 -9.74 7.24
C GLY A 697 -26.22 -9.88 6.42
N GLY A 698 -26.12 -10.89 5.55
CA GLY A 698 -24.98 -11.08 4.67
C GLY A 698 -25.25 -12.09 3.56
N PHE A 699 -24.43 -12.05 2.51
CA PHE A 699 -24.46 -13.01 1.40
C PHE A 699 -23.11 -13.23 0.74
N TRP A 700 -22.92 -14.39 0.14
CA TRP A 700 -21.78 -14.73 -0.70
C TRP A 700 -22.21 -14.94 -2.15
N LYS A 701 -21.53 -14.27 -3.08
CA LYS A 701 -21.70 -14.48 -4.54
C LYS A 701 -20.71 -15.53 -5.07
N ALA A 702 -19.49 -15.53 -4.57
CA ALA A 702 -18.40 -16.44 -4.94
C ALA A 702 -17.25 -16.34 -3.93
N LYS A 703 -16.16 -17.10 -4.16
CA LYS A 703 -14.90 -16.94 -3.41
C LYS A 703 -14.46 -15.50 -3.38
N LYS A 704 -14.18 -14.97 -2.18
CA LYS A 704 -13.72 -13.58 -1.95
C LYS A 704 -14.70 -12.50 -2.42
N ARG A 705 -15.97 -12.85 -2.68
CA ARG A 705 -17.00 -11.93 -3.16
C ARG A 705 -18.24 -12.03 -2.29
N TYR A 706 -18.34 -11.13 -1.30
CA TYR A 706 -19.38 -11.14 -0.29
C TYR A 706 -19.66 -9.74 0.29
N ALA A 707 -20.82 -9.61 0.94
CA ALA A 707 -21.16 -8.42 1.71
C ALA A 707 -21.78 -8.81 3.06
N LEU A 708 -21.45 -8.05 4.12
CA LEU A 708 -21.89 -8.24 5.50
C LEU A 708 -22.36 -6.93 6.12
N ASN A 709 -23.43 -6.99 6.91
CA ASN A 709 -23.97 -5.89 7.71
C ASN A 709 -23.41 -5.95 9.14
N VAL A 710 -22.23 -5.39 9.36
CA VAL A 710 -21.43 -5.59 10.57
C VAL A 710 -21.81 -4.63 11.68
N TYR A 711 -22.28 -5.14 12.83
CA TYR A 711 -22.56 -4.36 14.04
C TYR A 711 -21.40 -4.32 15.03
N ASP A 712 -20.48 -5.29 14.96
CA ASP A 712 -19.30 -5.34 15.85
C ASP A 712 -18.08 -5.84 15.06
N MET A 713 -16.97 -5.09 15.12
CA MET A 713 -15.70 -5.44 14.52
C MET A 713 -14.60 -5.41 15.57
N GLU A 714 -13.99 -6.54 15.87
CA GLU A 714 -12.90 -6.68 16.85
C GLU A 714 -13.25 -6.09 18.24
N GLY A 715 -14.54 -6.12 18.63
CA GLY A 715 -15.03 -5.55 19.89
C GLY A 715 -15.42 -4.07 19.81
N THR A 716 -15.24 -3.41 18.66
CA THR A 716 -15.79 -2.07 18.41
C THR A 716 -17.25 -2.21 17.96
N ARG A 717 -18.17 -1.72 18.79
CA ARG A 717 -19.61 -1.70 18.51
C ARG A 717 -19.98 -0.48 17.68
N TYR A 718 -20.69 -0.68 16.57
CA TYR A 718 -21.22 0.38 15.73
C TYR A 718 -22.68 0.69 16.08
N ALA A 719 -23.02 1.99 16.18
CA ALA A 719 -24.41 2.44 16.35
C ALA A 719 -25.23 2.20 15.08
N GLU A 720 -24.64 2.57 13.93
CA GLU A 720 -25.11 2.20 12.60
C GLU A 720 -24.19 1.11 12.05
N PRO A 721 -24.71 0.05 11.43
CA PRO A 721 -23.89 -1.06 10.97
C PRO A 721 -22.94 -0.64 9.86
N HIS A 722 -21.73 -1.17 9.93
CA HIS A 722 -20.71 -0.99 8.90
C HIS A 722 -20.86 -2.01 7.78
N LEU A 723 -20.89 -1.58 6.53
CA LEU A 723 -20.91 -2.49 5.38
C LEU A 723 -19.51 -3.02 5.10
N LYS A 724 -19.27 -4.32 5.33
CA LYS A 724 -18.04 -5.02 4.94
C LYS A 724 -18.27 -5.68 3.58
N ILE A 725 -17.82 -5.02 2.51
CA ILE A 725 -17.97 -5.53 1.13
C ILE A 725 -16.61 -5.94 0.61
N MET A 726 -16.49 -7.16 0.08
CA MET A 726 -15.24 -7.70 -0.44
C MET A 726 -15.38 -8.20 -1.88
N GLY A 727 -14.44 -7.80 -2.74
CA GLY A 727 -14.26 -8.31 -4.10
C GLY A 727 -15.43 -8.06 -5.07
N MET A 728 -16.43 -7.29 -4.67
CA MET A 728 -17.57 -6.93 -5.51
C MET A 728 -17.28 -5.71 -6.38
N GLU A 729 -18.17 -5.44 -7.32
CA GLU A 729 -18.05 -4.35 -8.27
C GLU A 729 -17.97 -2.98 -7.60
N THR A 730 -18.54 -2.81 -6.42
CA THR A 730 -18.41 -1.58 -5.58
C THR A 730 -16.97 -1.27 -5.17
N GLN A 731 -16.09 -2.30 -5.14
CA GLN A 731 -14.69 -2.17 -4.74
C GLN A 731 -13.74 -2.18 -5.94
N GLN A 732 -14.25 -2.29 -7.15
CA GLN A 732 -13.44 -2.38 -8.36
C GLN A 732 -13.24 -1.00 -8.98
N SER A 733 -11.99 -0.61 -9.18
CA SER A 733 -11.64 0.67 -9.83
C SER A 733 -12.14 0.79 -11.28
N SER A 734 -12.61 -0.28 -11.88
CA SER A 734 -13.20 -0.30 -13.22
C SER A 734 -14.70 0.04 -13.25
N THR A 735 -15.36 0.04 -12.11
CA THR A 735 -16.79 0.37 -12.00
C THR A 735 -16.97 1.89 -11.92
N PRO A 736 -17.90 2.49 -12.66
CA PRO A 736 -18.17 3.92 -12.60
C PRO A 736 -18.57 4.36 -11.18
N THR A 737 -18.16 5.56 -10.76
CA THR A 737 -18.37 6.04 -9.38
C THR A 737 -19.85 6.11 -8.99
N ALA A 738 -20.72 6.61 -9.88
CA ALA A 738 -22.16 6.65 -9.62
C ALA A 738 -22.73 5.23 -9.44
N VAL A 739 -22.25 4.29 -10.23
CA VAL A 739 -22.66 2.87 -10.16
C VAL A 739 -22.13 2.20 -8.90
N GLN A 740 -20.88 2.50 -8.48
CA GLN A 740 -20.35 2.00 -7.20
C GLN A 740 -21.26 2.39 -6.05
N ASN A 741 -21.61 3.66 -5.96
CA ASN A 741 -22.51 4.18 -4.93
C ASN A 741 -23.90 3.53 -4.99
N ALA A 742 -24.45 3.38 -6.19
CA ALA A 742 -25.75 2.74 -6.36
C ALA A 742 -25.76 1.24 -6.03
N LEU A 743 -24.71 0.52 -6.36
CA LEU A 743 -24.55 -0.88 -5.96
C LEU A 743 -24.35 -1.02 -4.46
N GLU A 744 -23.60 -0.11 -3.84
CA GLU A 744 -23.40 -0.10 -2.37
C GLU A 744 -24.71 0.16 -1.64
N GLU A 745 -25.51 1.14 -2.11
CA GLU A 745 -26.85 1.40 -1.58
C GLU A 745 -27.81 0.22 -1.81
N SER A 746 -27.75 -0.44 -2.97
CA SER A 746 -28.51 -1.66 -3.23
C SER A 746 -28.14 -2.78 -2.25
N ILE A 747 -26.84 -2.99 -2.00
CA ILE A 747 -26.35 -3.94 -1.00
C ILE A 747 -26.86 -3.57 0.40
N ARG A 748 -26.78 -2.29 0.79
CA ARG A 748 -27.27 -1.82 2.09
C ARG A 748 -28.73 -2.18 2.28
N ARG A 749 -29.56 -1.91 1.27
CA ARG A 749 -31.01 -2.23 1.32
C ARG A 749 -31.27 -3.73 1.40
N MET A 750 -30.57 -4.55 0.62
CA MET A 750 -30.66 -6.01 0.72
C MET A 750 -30.34 -6.49 2.15
N LEU A 751 -29.25 -6.01 2.72
CA LEU A 751 -28.74 -6.47 4.01
C LEU A 751 -29.59 -6.00 5.20
N GLN A 752 -30.18 -4.80 5.12
CA GLN A 752 -30.85 -4.15 6.23
C GLN A 752 -32.39 -4.16 6.13
N GLU A 753 -32.94 -3.99 4.93
CA GLU A 753 -34.36 -3.69 4.71
C GLU A 753 -35.07 -4.81 3.92
N GLY A 754 -34.40 -5.47 3.00
CA GLY A 754 -34.93 -6.60 2.22
C GLY A 754 -35.41 -6.20 0.80
N GLU A 755 -36.20 -7.08 0.21
CA GLU A 755 -36.54 -7.10 -1.23
C GLU A 755 -37.35 -5.86 -1.68
N GLU A 756 -38.40 -5.47 -0.95
CA GLU A 756 -39.27 -4.36 -1.34
C GLU A 756 -38.50 -3.03 -1.44
N SER A 757 -37.59 -2.79 -0.50
CA SER A 757 -36.74 -1.60 -0.49
C SER A 757 -35.75 -1.60 -1.64
N LEU A 758 -35.20 -2.76 -1.99
CA LEU A 758 -34.32 -2.91 -3.14
C LEU A 758 -35.06 -2.57 -4.45
N GLN A 759 -36.28 -3.08 -4.66
CA GLN A 759 -37.10 -2.84 -5.84
C GLN A 759 -37.45 -1.36 -5.98
N GLN A 760 -37.80 -0.68 -4.88
CA GLN A 760 -38.07 0.75 -4.89
C GLN A 760 -36.85 1.55 -5.32
N TYR A 761 -35.67 1.19 -4.81
CA TYR A 761 -34.45 1.87 -5.14
C TYR A 761 -34.01 1.63 -6.60
N TYR A 762 -34.18 0.41 -7.09
CA TYR A 762 -33.90 0.10 -8.49
C TYR A 762 -34.68 1.00 -9.44
N LYS A 763 -35.99 1.15 -9.24
CA LYS A 763 -36.86 2.05 -10.03
C LYS A 763 -36.41 3.51 -9.94
N GLN A 764 -36.07 3.96 -8.75
CA GLN A 764 -35.56 5.31 -8.54
C GLN A 764 -34.27 5.55 -9.31
N PHE A 765 -33.28 4.69 -9.13
CA PHE A 765 -31.96 4.88 -9.77
C PHE A 765 -32.01 4.73 -11.29
N GLU A 766 -32.87 3.84 -11.82
CA GLU A 766 -33.09 3.73 -13.26
C GLU A 766 -33.59 5.05 -13.88
N SER A 767 -34.46 5.76 -13.18
CA SER A 767 -34.95 7.08 -13.64
C SER A 767 -33.89 8.17 -13.56
N GLU A 768 -33.06 8.17 -12.50
CA GLU A 768 -32.02 9.17 -12.27
C GLU A 768 -30.80 8.98 -13.19
N TYR A 769 -30.48 7.73 -13.57
CA TYR A 769 -29.24 7.38 -14.26
C TYR A 769 -29.02 8.15 -15.57
N ARG A 770 -30.08 8.46 -16.30
CA ARG A 770 -29.99 9.15 -17.60
C ARG A 770 -29.59 10.63 -17.48
N GLU A 771 -29.79 11.21 -16.31
CA GLU A 771 -29.48 12.63 -16.01
C GLU A 771 -28.06 12.79 -15.42
N LEU A 772 -27.37 11.66 -15.15
CA LEU A 772 -26.03 11.70 -14.58
C LEU A 772 -24.98 12.16 -15.60
N ASP A 773 -23.99 12.90 -15.12
CA ASP A 773 -22.84 13.31 -15.91
C ASP A 773 -22.09 12.08 -16.48
N TYR A 774 -21.71 12.13 -17.75
CA TYR A 774 -21.01 11.05 -18.44
C TYR A 774 -19.73 10.61 -17.74
N LYS A 775 -19.06 11.49 -17.01
CA LYS A 775 -17.82 11.20 -16.28
C LYS A 775 -18.04 10.23 -15.12
N VAL A 776 -19.20 10.34 -14.44
CA VAL A 776 -19.48 9.49 -13.27
C VAL A 776 -20.08 8.15 -13.64
N ILE A 777 -20.53 7.97 -14.91
CA ILE A 777 -21.07 6.72 -15.42
C ILE A 777 -20.11 5.96 -16.34
N ALA A 778 -18.99 6.58 -16.78
CA ALA A 778 -18.01 5.94 -17.65
C ALA A 778 -17.22 4.83 -16.94
N GLU A 779 -16.99 3.71 -17.65
CA GLU A 779 -16.16 2.59 -17.16
C GLU A 779 -14.67 2.96 -17.21
N VAL A 780 -13.87 2.57 -16.20
CA VAL A 780 -12.42 2.72 -16.23
C VAL A 780 -11.77 1.42 -16.69
N LYS A 781 -10.89 1.49 -17.70
CA LYS A 781 -10.13 0.35 -18.23
C LYS A 781 -8.67 0.75 -18.44
N THR A 782 -7.80 -0.22 -18.70
CA THR A 782 -6.39 0.02 -19.08
C THR A 782 -6.20 -0.29 -20.55
N ALA A 783 -5.75 0.67 -21.34
CA ALA A 783 -5.53 0.52 -22.77
C ALA A 783 -4.19 -0.17 -23.04
N ASN A 784 -4.17 -1.49 -23.01
CA ASN A 784 -3.00 -2.31 -23.26
C ASN A 784 -2.94 -2.83 -24.70
N ASN A 785 -1.73 -2.95 -25.23
CA ASN A 785 -1.44 -3.47 -26.57
C ASN A 785 -2.08 -2.64 -27.69
N ILE A 786 -2.15 -1.31 -27.53
CA ILE A 786 -2.72 -0.40 -28.55
C ILE A 786 -1.98 -0.61 -29.88
N GLY A 787 -0.65 -0.55 -29.88
CA GLY A 787 0.15 -0.73 -31.11
C GLY A 787 0.04 -2.12 -31.73
N LYS A 788 -0.33 -3.15 -30.97
CA LYS A 788 -0.58 -4.49 -31.50
C LYS A 788 -1.92 -4.58 -32.27
N TYR A 789 -2.88 -3.76 -31.87
CA TYR A 789 -4.25 -3.80 -32.39
C TYR A 789 -4.52 -2.66 -33.40
N ASP A 790 -3.54 -1.79 -33.64
CA ASP A 790 -3.59 -0.73 -34.65
C ASP A 790 -3.15 -1.28 -36.01
N ASP A 791 -3.96 -1.09 -37.04
CA ASP A 791 -3.63 -1.45 -38.44
C ASP A 791 -2.55 -0.56 -39.10
N GLY A 792 -2.01 0.40 -38.34
CA GLY A 792 -1.05 1.41 -38.78
C GLY A 792 -1.68 2.70 -39.35
N ALA A 793 -3.02 2.73 -39.49
CA ALA A 793 -3.81 3.92 -39.83
C ALA A 793 -4.71 4.38 -38.67
N GLY A 794 -4.54 3.79 -37.47
CA GLY A 794 -5.33 4.08 -36.29
C GLY A 794 -6.65 3.33 -36.19
N TYR A 795 -6.92 2.34 -37.06
CA TYR A 795 -8.13 1.53 -37.00
C TYR A 795 -7.87 0.20 -36.31
N PRO A 796 -8.88 -0.30 -35.55
CA PRO A 796 -8.69 -1.53 -34.77
C PRO A 796 -8.75 -2.79 -35.67
N ASP A 797 -7.78 -3.67 -35.49
CA ASP A 797 -7.79 -5.02 -36.06
C ASP A 797 -8.94 -5.88 -35.56
N LYS A 798 -9.22 -6.99 -36.25
CA LYS A 798 -10.23 -7.98 -35.81
C LYS A 798 -9.82 -8.60 -34.46
N GLY A 799 -10.71 -8.55 -33.50
CA GLY A 799 -10.49 -9.10 -32.16
C GLY A 799 -9.93 -8.10 -31.14
N THR A 800 -9.78 -6.83 -31.54
CA THR A 800 -9.37 -5.76 -30.62
C THR A 800 -10.34 -5.63 -29.45
N PRO A 801 -9.85 -5.55 -28.20
CA PRO A 801 -10.69 -5.32 -27.02
C PRO A 801 -11.50 -4.03 -27.12
N TYR A 802 -12.70 -4.04 -26.55
CA TYR A 802 -13.67 -2.94 -26.62
C TYR A 802 -13.06 -1.58 -26.25
N HIS A 803 -12.36 -1.48 -25.11
CA HIS A 803 -11.76 -0.23 -24.64
C HIS A 803 -10.57 0.25 -25.51
N VAL A 804 -9.84 -0.67 -26.12
CA VAL A 804 -8.75 -0.33 -27.07
C VAL A 804 -9.32 0.23 -28.37
N LYS A 805 -10.48 -0.27 -28.83
CA LYS A 805 -11.22 0.34 -29.94
C LYS A 805 -11.61 1.77 -29.65
N GLY A 806 -12.10 2.05 -28.44
CA GLY A 806 -12.43 3.38 -27.98
C GLY A 806 -11.19 4.30 -27.91
N ALA A 807 -10.03 3.78 -27.49
CA ALA A 807 -8.79 4.52 -27.44
C ALA A 807 -8.29 4.88 -28.86
N LEU A 808 -8.32 3.95 -29.80
CA LEU A 808 -7.99 4.22 -31.19
C LEU A 808 -8.97 5.21 -31.84
N ALA A 809 -10.28 5.11 -31.55
CA ALA A 809 -11.27 6.07 -32.01
C ALA A 809 -10.99 7.50 -31.49
N TYR A 810 -10.62 7.60 -30.20
CA TYR A 810 -10.22 8.87 -29.59
C TYR A 810 -8.97 9.45 -30.29
N ASN A 811 -7.92 8.65 -30.44
CA ASN A 811 -6.68 9.09 -31.05
C ASN A 811 -6.91 9.59 -32.49
N ARG A 812 -7.80 8.93 -33.26
CA ARG A 812 -8.19 9.40 -34.60
C ARG A 812 -9.02 10.69 -34.56
N ALA A 813 -9.99 10.75 -33.64
CA ALA A 813 -10.90 11.89 -33.54
C ALA A 813 -10.20 13.16 -33.08
N THR A 814 -9.12 13.01 -32.31
CA THR A 814 -8.34 14.12 -31.76
C THR A 814 -7.05 14.40 -32.55
N ALA A 815 -6.75 13.61 -33.57
CA ALA A 815 -5.56 13.81 -34.42
C ALA A 815 -5.59 15.21 -35.05
N GLY A 816 -4.57 16.01 -34.76
CA GLY A 816 -4.45 17.37 -35.28
C GLY A 816 -5.04 18.48 -34.41
N PHE A 817 -5.69 18.16 -33.29
CA PHE A 817 -6.05 19.19 -32.29
C PHE A 817 -4.85 19.50 -31.40
N GLU A 818 -4.54 20.78 -31.30
CA GLU A 818 -3.39 21.24 -30.52
C GLU A 818 -3.63 21.08 -29.02
N GLY A 819 -2.63 20.58 -28.31
CA GLY A 819 -2.69 20.39 -26.85
C GLY A 819 -3.47 19.16 -26.38
N ILE A 820 -4.01 18.32 -27.27
CA ILE A 820 -4.67 17.05 -26.91
C ILE A 820 -3.68 15.91 -27.11
N THR A 821 -3.37 15.20 -26.01
CA THR A 821 -2.47 14.04 -26.05
C THR A 821 -3.20 12.78 -26.48
N PRO A 822 -2.63 11.97 -27.38
CA PRO A 822 -3.19 10.67 -27.69
C PRO A 822 -3.08 9.73 -26.50
N ILE A 823 -4.01 8.77 -26.40
CA ILE A 823 -3.94 7.70 -25.40
C ILE A 823 -2.75 6.80 -25.72
N MET A 824 -1.91 6.60 -24.72
CA MET A 824 -0.69 5.83 -24.84
C MET A 824 -0.86 4.40 -24.29
N GLU A 825 0.12 3.54 -24.62
CA GLU A 825 0.17 2.16 -24.15
C GLU A 825 0.15 2.08 -22.62
N GLY A 826 -0.76 1.24 -22.07
CA GLY A 826 -0.89 1.02 -20.63
C GLY A 826 -1.60 2.13 -19.84
N GLU A 827 -2.07 3.17 -20.53
CA GLU A 827 -2.79 4.27 -19.90
C GLU A 827 -4.19 3.83 -19.44
N LYS A 828 -4.63 4.34 -18.28
CA LYS A 828 -6.02 4.16 -17.84
C LYS A 828 -6.92 5.12 -18.61
N VAL A 829 -8.01 4.58 -19.12
CA VAL A 829 -8.99 5.32 -19.92
C VAL A 829 -10.38 5.16 -19.32
N MET A 830 -11.17 6.20 -19.47
CA MET A 830 -12.62 6.18 -19.28
C MET A 830 -13.27 5.80 -20.60
N VAL A 831 -14.31 4.96 -20.57
CA VAL A 831 -14.93 4.40 -21.77
C VAL A 831 -16.45 4.47 -21.66
N ILE A 832 -17.09 4.97 -22.73
CA ILE A 832 -18.55 4.96 -22.90
C ILE A 832 -18.95 4.23 -24.18
N PRO A 833 -20.08 3.51 -24.21
CA PRO A 833 -20.64 2.94 -25.43
C PRO A 833 -21.26 4.02 -26.32
N LEU A 834 -21.17 3.81 -27.62
CA LEU A 834 -21.80 4.65 -28.63
C LEU A 834 -22.84 3.83 -29.40
N ARG A 835 -23.96 4.51 -29.75
CA ARG A 835 -25.01 3.94 -30.62
C ARG A 835 -24.46 3.67 -32.02
N GLU A 836 -25.01 2.69 -32.69
CA GLU A 836 -24.65 2.34 -34.06
C GLU A 836 -24.94 3.50 -35.02
N GLY A 837 -24.13 3.62 -36.05
CA GLY A 837 -24.23 4.72 -37.03
C GLY A 837 -23.56 6.02 -36.62
N ASN A 838 -22.78 6.04 -35.52
CA ASN A 838 -22.01 7.19 -35.10
C ASN A 838 -20.85 7.52 -36.07
N PRO A 839 -20.38 8.76 -36.13
CA PRO A 839 -19.37 9.21 -37.09
C PRO A 839 -17.98 8.59 -36.87
N TYR A 840 -17.72 8.04 -35.70
CA TYR A 840 -16.42 7.47 -35.33
C TYR A 840 -16.22 6.03 -35.85
N GLY A 841 -17.29 5.36 -36.29
CA GLY A 841 -17.26 3.99 -36.81
C GLY A 841 -17.00 2.89 -35.77
N GLU A 842 -16.94 3.25 -34.47
CA GLU A 842 -16.68 2.34 -33.36
C GLU A 842 -17.86 2.29 -32.38
N LYS A 843 -17.98 1.16 -31.67
CA LYS A 843 -19.07 0.95 -30.68
C LYS A 843 -18.82 1.68 -29.35
N CYS A 844 -17.71 2.41 -29.22
CA CYS A 844 -17.37 3.12 -28.00
C CYS A 844 -16.36 4.24 -28.27
N MET A 845 -16.32 5.17 -27.34
CA MET A 845 -15.29 6.20 -27.24
C MET A 845 -14.58 6.07 -25.92
N ALA A 846 -13.25 6.26 -25.91
CA ALA A 846 -12.46 6.35 -24.68
C ALA A 846 -11.75 7.70 -24.62
N TRP A 847 -11.32 8.08 -23.41
CA TRP A 847 -10.44 9.25 -23.19
C TRP A 847 -9.59 9.00 -21.93
N PRO A 848 -8.48 9.71 -21.72
CA PRO A 848 -7.60 9.49 -20.58
C PRO A 848 -8.33 9.63 -19.26
N SER A 849 -8.17 8.67 -18.34
CA SER A 849 -8.81 8.70 -17.03
C SER A 849 -8.35 9.91 -16.21
N GLY A 850 -9.28 10.53 -15.50
CA GLY A 850 -9.03 11.76 -14.74
C GLY A 850 -8.93 13.03 -15.61
N THR A 851 -9.45 12.98 -16.85
CA THR A 851 -9.66 14.15 -17.72
C THR A 851 -11.11 14.18 -18.20
N GLU A 852 -11.46 15.18 -18.95
CA GLU A 852 -12.74 15.27 -19.65
C GLU A 852 -12.57 14.95 -21.15
N LEU A 853 -13.65 14.60 -21.81
CA LEU A 853 -13.66 14.58 -23.27
C LEU A 853 -13.28 15.98 -23.79
N PRO A 854 -12.35 16.08 -24.77
CA PRO A 854 -12.00 17.36 -25.38
C PRO A 854 -13.21 18.11 -25.88
N GLN A 855 -13.22 19.41 -25.67
CA GLN A 855 -14.38 20.25 -25.98
C GLN A 855 -14.78 20.16 -27.46
N GLU A 856 -13.80 19.94 -28.35
CA GLU A 856 -13.93 19.84 -29.79
C GLU A 856 -14.81 18.67 -30.23
N ILE A 857 -14.79 17.56 -29.48
CA ILE A 857 -15.55 16.33 -29.81
C ILE A 857 -16.66 16.02 -28.80
N ARG A 858 -16.67 16.69 -27.63
CA ARG A 858 -17.54 16.34 -26.49
C ARG A 858 -19.01 16.29 -26.87
N GLN A 859 -19.52 17.37 -27.43
CA GLN A 859 -20.95 17.45 -27.76
C GLN A 859 -21.37 16.40 -28.76
N GLU A 860 -20.55 16.17 -29.77
CA GLU A 860 -20.82 15.17 -30.80
C GLU A 860 -20.79 13.74 -30.22
N VAL A 861 -19.79 13.39 -29.40
CA VAL A 861 -19.70 12.08 -28.73
C VAL A 861 -20.90 11.84 -27.83
N LEU A 862 -21.32 12.84 -27.02
CA LEU A 862 -22.42 12.68 -26.06
C LEU A 862 -23.78 12.52 -26.72
N VAL A 863 -23.99 13.08 -27.91
CA VAL A 863 -25.21 12.81 -28.71
C VAL A 863 -25.35 11.32 -29.03
N TRP A 864 -24.24 10.60 -29.19
CA TRP A 864 -24.23 9.18 -29.55
C TRP A 864 -24.10 8.25 -28.33
N LEU A 865 -23.98 8.77 -27.12
CA LEU A 865 -23.88 7.95 -25.90
C LEU A 865 -25.10 6.99 -25.77
N ASP A 866 -24.81 5.70 -25.55
CA ASP A 866 -25.81 4.68 -25.29
C ASP A 866 -25.96 4.43 -23.78
N HIS A 867 -26.81 5.22 -23.16
CA HIS A 867 -27.11 5.09 -21.73
C HIS A 867 -27.70 3.71 -21.37
N SER A 868 -28.50 3.13 -22.24
CA SER A 868 -29.17 1.84 -21.97
C SER A 868 -28.17 0.70 -21.91
N VAL A 869 -27.27 0.63 -22.90
CA VAL A 869 -26.18 -0.38 -22.90
C VAL A 869 -25.28 -0.21 -21.69
N LEU A 870 -24.94 1.03 -21.34
CA LEU A 870 -24.06 1.30 -20.22
C LEU A 870 -24.73 0.93 -18.88
N PHE A 871 -25.97 1.29 -18.67
CA PHE A 871 -26.77 0.95 -17.48
C PHE A 871 -26.89 -0.56 -17.30
N GLN A 872 -27.29 -1.27 -18.36
CA GLN A 872 -27.41 -2.73 -18.34
C GLN A 872 -26.08 -3.41 -18.00
N LYS A 873 -24.99 -2.96 -18.58
CA LYS A 873 -23.67 -3.58 -18.39
C LYS A 873 -23.07 -3.27 -17.04
N SER A 874 -23.12 -2.00 -16.60
CA SER A 874 -22.41 -1.52 -15.42
C SER A 874 -23.19 -1.69 -14.11
N PHE A 875 -24.53 -1.57 -14.15
CA PHE A 875 -25.38 -1.66 -12.95
C PHE A 875 -26.25 -2.91 -12.92
N VAL A 876 -27.09 -3.14 -13.94
CA VAL A 876 -28.11 -4.23 -13.88
C VAL A 876 -27.45 -5.59 -13.79
N LYS A 877 -26.49 -5.90 -14.68
CA LYS A 877 -25.80 -7.19 -14.69
C LYS A 877 -25.07 -7.51 -13.36
N PRO A 878 -24.30 -6.61 -12.74
CA PRO A 878 -23.77 -6.81 -11.39
C PRO A 878 -24.85 -7.03 -10.34
N LEU A 879 -25.91 -6.19 -10.33
CA LEU A 879 -27.01 -6.27 -9.39
C LEU A 879 -27.74 -7.60 -9.49
N THR A 880 -28.07 -8.07 -10.71
CA THR A 880 -28.68 -9.38 -10.95
C THR A 880 -27.89 -10.48 -10.26
N GLY A 881 -26.56 -10.52 -10.48
CA GLY A 881 -25.76 -11.57 -9.87
C GLY A 881 -25.61 -11.44 -8.34
N MET A 882 -25.83 -10.28 -7.75
CA MET A 882 -25.88 -10.06 -6.30
C MET A 882 -27.23 -10.49 -5.74
N SER A 883 -28.32 -10.10 -6.40
CA SER A 883 -29.70 -10.44 -5.99
C SER A 883 -29.98 -11.93 -6.09
N GLU A 884 -29.55 -12.58 -7.18
CA GLU A 884 -29.62 -14.06 -7.31
C GLU A 884 -28.89 -14.76 -6.17
N ALA A 885 -27.66 -14.31 -5.83
CA ALA A 885 -26.90 -14.87 -4.73
C ALA A 885 -27.56 -14.61 -3.37
N ALA A 886 -28.23 -13.48 -3.22
CA ALA A 886 -28.97 -13.11 -2.00
C ALA A 886 -30.37 -13.76 -1.93
N GLY A 887 -30.85 -14.37 -3.03
CA GLY A 887 -32.21 -14.92 -3.10
C GLY A 887 -33.29 -13.86 -3.11
N LEU A 888 -33.01 -12.66 -3.64
CA LEU A 888 -33.93 -11.51 -3.72
C LEU A 888 -34.16 -11.10 -5.16
N ASP A 889 -35.36 -10.63 -5.47
CA ASP A 889 -35.67 -10.05 -6.76
C ASP A 889 -35.57 -8.52 -6.73
N TYR A 890 -34.82 -7.90 -7.62
CA TYR A 890 -34.66 -6.44 -7.69
C TYR A 890 -35.73 -5.77 -8.58
N GLU A 891 -36.46 -6.53 -9.38
CA GLU A 891 -37.62 -6.10 -10.17
C GLU A 891 -38.89 -6.78 -9.65
N GLU A 892 -39.99 -6.03 -9.63
CA GLU A 892 -41.28 -6.64 -9.35
C GLU A 892 -41.61 -7.61 -10.47
N LYS A 893 -41.88 -8.88 -10.16
CA LYS A 893 -42.45 -9.81 -11.13
C LYS A 893 -43.84 -9.32 -11.48
N SER A 894 -44.07 -8.87 -12.72
CA SER A 894 -45.42 -8.63 -13.20
C SER A 894 -46.22 -9.89 -12.93
N SER A 895 -47.28 -9.80 -12.13
CA SER A 895 -48.16 -10.95 -11.92
C SER A 895 -48.79 -11.28 -13.27
N LEU A 896 -48.95 -12.56 -13.58
CA LEU A 896 -49.69 -12.98 -14.76
C LEU A 896 -51.12 -12.37 -14.81
N LEU A 897 -51.62 -11.86 -13.68
CA LEU A 897 -52.88 -11.13 -13.56
C LEU A 897 -52.81 -9.71 -14.16
N ASP A 898 -51.66 -9.03 -14.11
CA ASP A 898 -51.47 -7.69 -14.71
C ASP A 898 -51.42 -7.73 -16.25
N MET A 899 -51.20 -8.91 -16.85
CA MET A 899 -51.30 -9.11 -18.30
C MET A 899 -52.73 -9.28 -18.78
N PHE A 900 -53.73 -9.37 -17.88
CA PHE A 900 -55.14 -9.59 -18.18
C PHE A 900 -56.07 -8.43 -17.76
N ASP A 901 -55.55 -7.33 -17.25
CA ASP A 901 -56.34 -6.09 -17.09
C ASP A 901 -56.56 -5.44 -18.47
N PHE A 902 -57.70 -5.81 -19.07
CA PHE A 902 -58.30 -5.14 -20.22
C PHE A 902 -59.19 -3.99 -19.72
#